data_e85b18fe702dbc36c7742e8985c099e0
#
_entry.id   e85b18fe702dbc36c7742e8985c099e0
#
_cell.length_a   1.000
_cell.length_b   1.000
_cell.length_c   1.000
_cell.angle_alpha   90.00
_cell.angle_beta   90.00
_cell.angle_gamma   90.00
#
_symmetry.space_group_name_H-M   'P 1'
#
loop_
_entity.id
_entity.type
_entity.pdbx_description
1 polymer ?
#
loop_
_entity_poly.entity_id
_entity_poly.type
_entity_poly.pdbx_seq_one_letter_code
_entity_poly.pdbx_strand_id
1 'polypeptide(L)'
;MKKRLLIILTITILVCAFVLALVGCADLNPQQSGTEDAAEKTQTPSENNKDDDKKEEAPMDTYDITVRGLTAEKSVLNPAFDWTAEKTDASYSVSIKDKDGIVVDSDEVTAPHFEIASSLDPSEEYTILAVGKTSGATYTATFTTAEAADGAPNLKTATITVAEPFKSHMVIQRGKAIVLKGKTAANVLLTASFLGENYYAVSDEGGNYAIEIPAQQANKVPAKLEIKLLKNKKYTLEDVLVGDVFLVSGQSNVQRGLIEYDNGVKKVVDYTAEDVENAVTYDVRYFYQAEKTSATPSETTASGFWSKLDKNSTNYTSYSAVAFMVGSMLGKALSEEGVPVGILYAAKGDTNIVNWMSKDYYDGSIGTKNKHYNGMVYPLRNAEIKGVVWYQGCNNSAKGTEYEGHLNNLIANWRSLFRNEALPFYVVQLPVYNGDSGNNFDFSFVRESQAKVCAGDANAYLIATCDGGDPDNIHPTQKRYICERVVKSILSTLYGADYLPQGPTYKSHATDGASVVITVDNGEGLYVTADEEIRGFMLAGADGKYFDATATISGGKIVVTSDKVAAPIYIKYGFSKCPFLNVYNKDGYLMSPFRTDTNGHNIDLLDYREGAVYTSNPGGMAMETAVVDVDGEAALQVTKTGGESDKGYGILELTKWGAVGYDEHALKLRLIGSGSGAKLVFRMVESSYETWATPDLTDNFTTAQEFVIPHSYFRVSNEANGIVDLQSIMRVELIIKDVNTAVTVKVLEARFVDYTRTAPAAFAIKEAKNDGREVTVKYGFSDFATSYRILVSADGTAFTAPIVDHTTTELKYVFDATLCEAGTPYYVKVIAINELGQTVATGSGSALLDLSEDRVTIASFIFEDDASFLAYMDDEEKIKVEHKDYLELSRSEKGLQVHIKKTSGWMAFYLPVPQGTSEGFGALKFYADLTEYKGSSIKVQLQTNGGSTSYTCQLNYSSKKEGYFEIPFSSFKTSGGVYYGGENIDRVKFGFEDYNAGESDNVYINNIEFIRG
;
A
#
# COMPACT_ATOMS: atom_id res chain seq x y z
N MET A 1 10.85 -30.66 -12.61
CA MET A 1 11.92 -31.12 -11.72
C MET A 1 13.32 -31.03 -12.32
N LYS A 2 13.61 -31.46 -13.52
CA LYS A 2 14.99 -31.42 -14.09
C LYS A 2 15.60 -30.03 -14.31
N LYS A 3 14.83 -28.99 -14.59
CA LYS A 3 15.34 -27.62 -14.74
C LYS A 3 15.68 -26.90 -13.40
N ARG A 4 15.01 -27.27 -12.30
CA ARG A 4 15.32 -26.71 -10.96
C ARG A 4 16.57 -27.34 -10.34
N LEU A 5 16.85 -28.60 -10.66
CA LEU A 5 18.06 -29.29 -10.18
C LEU A 5 19.33 -28.74 -10.83
N LEU A 6 19.26 -28.31 -12.09
CA LEU A 6 20.40 -27.74 -12.82
C LEU A 6 20.80 -26.34 -12.31
N ILE A 7 19.81 -25.52 -11.89
CA ILE A 7 20.06 -24.18 -11.33
C ILE A 7 20.70 -24.27 -9.95
N ILE A 8 20.26 -25.20 -9.11
CA ILE A 8 20.84 -25.43 -7.79
C ILE A 8 22.27 -25.94 -7.89
N LEU A 9 22.57 -26.81 -8.86
CA LEU A 9 23.93 -27.33 -9.09
C LEU A 9 24.88 -26.23 -9.59
N THR A 10 24.40 -25.33 -10.44
CA THR A 10 25.19 -24.19 -10.97
C THR A 10 25.51 -23.16 -9.86
N ILE A 11 24.57 -22.88 -8.96
CA ILE A 11 24.78 -21.97 -7.83
C ILE A 11 25.75 -22.58 -6.82
N THR A 12 25.66 -23.88 -6.56
CA THR A 12 26.57 -24.56 -5.63
C THR A 12 28.02 -24.58 -6.16
N ILE A 13 28.21 -24.73 -7.45
CA ILE A 13 29.54 -24.69 -8.07
C ILE A 13 30.11 -23.25 -8.05
N LEU A 14 29.29 -22.21 -8.24
CA LEU A 14 29.73 -20.82 -8.14
C LEU A 14 30.13 -20.43 -6.72
N VAL A 15 29.40 -20.89 -5.70
CA VAL A 15 29.71 -20.63 -4.29
C VAL A 15 30.99 -21.36 -3.87
N CYS A 16 31.23 -22.60 -4.33
CA CYS A 16 32.49 -23.32 -4.06
C CYS A 16 33.72 -22.69 -4.75
N ALA A 17 33.53 -22.08 -5.94
CA ALA A 17 34.61 -21.36 -6.60
C ALA A 17 34.95 -20.03 -5.93
N PHE A 18 34.01 -19.37 -5.27
CA PHE A 18 34.22 -18.13 -4.52
C PHE A 18 34.87 -18.38 -3.15
N VAL A 19 34.58 -19.50 -2.50
CA VAL A 19 35.20 -19.91 -1.23
C VAL A 19 36.65 -20.35 -1.43
N LEU A 20 37.00 -20.96 -2.58
CA LEU A 20 38.39 -21.37 -2.89
C LEU A 20 39.28 -20.20 -3.31
N ALA A 21 38.72 -19.05 -3.70
CA ALA A 21 39.51 -17.83 -4.01
C ALA A 21 39.80 -16.97 -2.78
N LEU A 22 39.14 -17.22 -1.63
CA LEU A 22 39.38 -16.48 -0.37
C LEU A 22 40.26 -17.18 0.64
N VAL A 23 40.73 -18.40 0.36
CA VAL A 23 41.61 -19.21 1.28
C VAL A 23 43.09 -19.22 0.83
N GLY A 24 43.45 -18.43 -0.20
CA GLY A 24 44.76 -18.48 -0.85
C GLY A 24 45.76 -17.39 -0.42
N CYS A 25 45.65 -16.74 0.74
CA CYS A 25 46.68 -15.81 1.22
C CYS A 25 46.70 -15.73 2.74
N ALA A 26 47.20 -16.76 3.40
CA ALA A 26 47.77 -16.69 4.74
C ALA A 26 48.65 -17.92 4.97
N ASP A 27 49.81 -17.67 5.45
CA ASP A 27 50.84 -18.53 5.93
C ASP A 27 52.06 -18.74 5.02
N LEU A 28 53.10 -18.04 5.45
CA LEU A 28 54.45 -18.61 5.56
C LEU A 28 55.33 -17.66 6.37
N ASN A 29 55.37 -17.92 7.69
CA ASN A 29 56.51 -17.58 8.52
C ASN A 29 57.25 -18.90 8.85
N PRO A 30 58.51 -19.02 8.75
CA PRO A 30 59.19 -19.86 9.69
C PRO A 30 60.26 -19.13 10.49
N GLN A 31 60.20 -19.35 11.76
CA GLN A 31 61.24 -19.15 12.73
C GLN A 31 62.47 -20.05 12.46
N GLN A 32 63.53 -19.56 12.97
CA GLN A 32 64.63 -20.15 13.79
C GLN A 32 66.05 -20.05 13.22
N SER A 33 66.77 -19.32 13.96
CA SER A 33 67.81 -19.71 14.90
C SER A 33 69.21 -19.74 14.35
N GLY A 34 70.06 -19.04 15.06
CA GLY A 34 71.31 -19.59 15.51
C GLY A 34 72.53 -18.84 15.12
N THR A 35 73.06 -18.16 16.12
CA THR A 35 74.44 -18.14 16.64
C THR A 35 75.60 -17.54 15.83
N GLU A 36 76.19 -16.54 16.46
CA GLU A 36 77.64 -16.30 16.79
C GLU A 36 78.64 -16.38 15.64
N ASP A 37 79.41 -15.36 15.39
CA ASP A 37 80.66 -14.99 16.13
C ASP A 37 81.36 -13.80 15.46
N ALA A 38 81.66 -12.84 16.23
CA ALA A 38 82.95 -12.25 16.61
C ALA A 38 84.04 -11.92 15.59
N ALA A 39 84.55 -10.76 15.84
CA ALA A 39 85.88 -10.27 15.69
C ALA A 39 86.18 -9.41 14.46
N GLU A 40 86.48 -8.26 14.74
CA GLU A 40 87.62 -7.53 15.33
C GLU A 40 88.57 -6.86 14.30
N LYS A 41 88.71 -5.55 14.53
CA LYS A 41 89.96 -4.79 14.29
C LYS A 41 90.26 -4.31 12.86
N THR A 42 90.79 -3.17 12.64
CA THR A 42 91.49 -2.14 13.40
C THR A 42 91.83 -0.94 12.55
N GLN A 43 91.68 0.27 13.21
CA GLN A 43 92.68 1.38 13.21
C GLN A 43 92.87 2.21 11.91
N THR A 44 92.37 3.41 12.00
CA THR A 44 93.03 4.79 11.95
C THR A 44 94.49 4.92 11.48
N PRO A 45 95.06 6.09 11.11
CA PRO A 45 94.55 7.42 11.37
C PRO A 45 95.05 8.49 10.30
N SER A 46 94.54 9.74 10.54
CA SER A 46 95.17 11.07 10.27
C SER A 46 95.15 11.60 8.84
N GLU A 47 94.99 12.82 8.55
CA GLU A 47 95.24 14.12 9.20
C GLU A 47 94.52 15.26 8.45
N ASN A 48 93.98 16.21 9.24
CA ASN A 48 93.91 17.67 9.03
C ASN A 48 93.77 18.23 7.61
N ASN A 49 92.70 18.96 7.34
CA ASN A 49 92.86 20.45 7.30
C ASN A 49 91.47 21.17 7.33
N LYS A 50 91.64 22.30 7.93
CA LYS A 50 90.63 23.31 8.26
C LYS A 50 89.85 23.87 7.08
N ASP A 51 88.68 24.42 7.55
CA ASP A 51 87.90 25.57 7.10
C ASP A 51 86.85 25.31 6.07
N ASP A 52 85.67 25.35 6.52
CA ASP A 52 84.62 26.43 6.40
C ASP A 52 83.27 25.96 6.98
N ASP A 53 82.81 26.74 7.90
CA ASP A 53 81.41 26.66 8.44
C ASP A 53 80.42 26.76 7.33
N LYS A 54 79.83 25.61 6.91
CA LYS A 54 78.49 25.47 6.45
C LYS A 54 77.91 24.29 7.18
N LYS A 55 77.09 24.51 8.20
CA LYS A 55 76.15 23.53 8.70
C LYS A 55 75.30 23.09 7.50
N GLU A 56 75.62 21.92 6.95
CA GLU A 56 74.68 21.12 6.25
C GLU A 56 73.64 20.70 7.28
N GLU A 57 72.45 21.32 7.23
CA GLU A 57 71.28 20.79 7.90
C GLU A 57 71.06 19.38 7.33
N ALA A 58 70.99 18.38 8.23
CA ALA A 58 70.62 17.03 7.86
C ALA A 58 69.31 17.10 7.04
N PRO A 59 69.22 16.31 5.97
CA PRO A 59 67.98 16.36 5.19
C PRO A 59 66.84 16.07 6.15
N MET A 60 65.89 17.05 6.23
CA MET A 60 64.68 16.89 7.01
C MET A 60 63.89 15.71 6.42
N ASP A 61 63.49 14.77 7.29
CA ASP A 61 62.64 13.67 6.90
C ASP A 61 61.33 14.26 6.31
N THR A 62 61.06 13.99 5.04
CA THR A 62 59.86 14.47 4.35
C THR A 62 58.94 13.29 4.11
N TYR A 63 57.66 13.46 4.47
CA TYR A 63 56.60 12.45 4.39
C TYR A 63 55.43 12.98 3.58
N ASP A 64 54.59 12.06 3.10
CA ASP A 64 53.45 12.39 2.27
C ASP A 64 52.22 12.84 3.07
N ILE A 65 51.44 13.77 2.51
CA ILE A 65 50.09 14.14 2.93
C ILE A 65 49.10 13.50 1.98
N THR A 66 48.09 12.86 2.53
CA THR A 66 46.92 12.40 1.79
C THR A 66 45.93 13.56 1.59
N VAL A 67 45.69 13.93 0.34
CA VAL A 67 44.72 14.99 -0.03
C VAL A 67 43.39 14.34 -0.25
N ARG A 68 42.41 14.71 0.54
CA ARG A 68 41.04 14.21 0.45
C ARG A 68 40.19 15.05 -0.52
N GLY A 69 39.26 14.43 -1.22
CA GLY A 69 38.38 15.07 -2.19
C GLY A 69 38.94 15.13 -3.59
N LEU A 70 40.17 14.66 -3.81
CA LEU A 70 40.77 14.51 -5.13
C LEU A 70 40.66 13.08 -5.60
N THR A 71 40.07 12.88 -6.77
CA THR A 71 40.06 11.59 -7.49
C THR A 71 40.49 11.85 -8.94
N ALA A 72 40.76 10.80 -9.71
CA ALA A 72 41.07 10.92 -11.14
C ALA A 72 39.98 11.66 -11.94
N GLU A 73 38.75 11.66 -11.44
CA GLU A 73 37.56 12.23 -12.12
C GLU A 73 37.05 13.52 -11.45
N LYS A 74 37.41 13.74 -10.18
CA LYS A 74 36.93 14.89 -9.39
C LYS A 74 38.03 15.50 -8.55
N SER A 75 38.16 16.81 -8.60
CA SER A 75 38.92 17.61 -7.63
C SER A 75 37.99 18.66 -7.05
N VAL A 76 38.12 18.95 -5.76
CA VAL A 76 37.24 19.89 -5.05
C VAL A 76 37.94 21.20 -4.75
N LEU A 77 37.16 22.25 -4.47
CA LEU A 77 37.72 23.56 -4.07
C LEU A 77 37.97 23.68 -2.56
N ASN A 78 37.64 22.63 -1.80
CA ASN A 78 37.79 22.55 -0.35
C ASN A 78 38.37 21.21 0.11
N PRO A 79 39.54 20.79 -0.36
CA PRO A 79 40.14 19.57 0.06
C PRO A 79 40.45 19.59 1.58
N ALA A 80 40.45 18.39 2.18
CA ALA A 80 41.01 18.18 3.52
C ALA A 80 42.26 17.34 3.42
N PHE A 81 43.09 17.37 4.46
CA PHE A 81 44.44 16.84 4.43
C PHE A 81 44.67 15.97 5.66
N ASP A 82 45.11 14.75 5.46
CA ASP A 82 45.51 13.83 6.51
C ASP A 82 46.97 13.35 6.30
N TRP A 83 47.69 13.12 7.37
CA TRP A 83 49.01 12.45 7.33
C TRP A 83 49.19 11.52 8.47
N THR A 84 50.09 10.55 8.29
CA THR A 84 50.49 9.66 9.37
C THR A 84 51.62 10.35 10.14
N ALA A 85 51.47 10.53 11.46
CA ALA A 85 52.48 11.12 12.31
C ALA A 85 53.64 10.13 12.56
N GLU A 86 54.66 10.21 11.72
CA GLU A 86 55.87 9.38 11.83
C GLU A 86 56.75 9.78 13.00
N LYS A 87 56.61 10.95 13.53
CA LYS A 87 57.29 11.48 14.71
C LYS A 87 56.25 11.99 15.71
N THR A 88 56.56 11.91 16.99
CA THR A 88 55.71 12.42 18.07
C THR A 88 55.78 13.94 18.14
N ASP A 89 54.74 14.61 17.72
CA ASP A 89 54.60 16.07 17.81
C ASP A 89 53.31 16.42 18.58
N ALA A 90 53.41 17.46 19.41
CA ALA A 90 52.28 17.98 20.16
C ALA A 90 51.35 18.86 19.28
N SER A 91 51.94 19.48 18.23
CA SER A 91 51.23 20.28 17.23
C SER A 91 52.07 20.40 15.94
N TYR A 92 51.37 20.80 14.89
CA TYR A 92 51.93 21.01 13.55
C TYR A 92 51.57 22.41 13.09
N SER A 93 52.54 23.08 12.47
CA SER A 93 52.30 24.33 11.70
C SER A 93 51.99 23.96 10.26
N VAL A 94 50.78 24.29 9.79
CA VAL A 94 50.32 23.92 8.48
C VAL A 94 50.16 25.17 7.61
N SER A 95 50.57 25.09 6.34
CA SER A 95 50.37 26.15 5.36
C SER A 95 50.05 25.60 3.98
N ILE A 96 49.13 26.23 3.27
CA ILE A 96 48.85 26.01 1.84
C ILE A 96 49.37 27.20 1.07
N LYS A 97 50.12 26.91 0.02
CA LYS A 97 50.70 27.92 -0.88
C LYS A 97 50.19 27.71 -2.30
N ASP A 98 49.97 28.81 -2.99
CA ASP A 98 49.72 28.78 -4.44
C ASP A 98 51.03 28.53 -5.23
N LYS A 99 50.94 28.44 -6.55
CA LYS A 99 52.07 28.26 -7.48
C LYS A 99 53.16 29.32 -7.40
N ASP A 100 52.82 30.51 -6.91
CA ASP A 100 53.74 31.61 -6.73
C ASP A 100 54.35 31.62 -5.32
N GLY A 101 54.04 30.65 -4.48
CA GLY A 101 54.55 30.46 -3.13
C GLY A 101 53.85 31.33 -2.07
N ILE A 102 52.73 32.02 -2.44
CA ILE A 102 51.95 32.86 -1.53
C ILE A 102 51.10 31.98 -0.64
N VAL A 103 51.12 32.18 0.67
CA VAL A 103 50.30 31.45 1.63
C VAL A 103 48.84 31.87 1.51
N VAL A 104 48.00 30.99 1.09
CA VAL A 104 46.55 31.20 0.92
C VAL A 104 45.72 30.75 2.13
N ASP A 105 46.23 29.75 2.91
CA ASP A 105 45.65 29.33 4.18
C ASP A 105 46.75 28.79 5.09
N SER A 106 46.57 28.97 6.41
CA SER A 106 47.52 28.44 7.39
C SER A 106 46.89 28.34 8.77
N ASP A 107 47.37 27.38 9.54
CA ASP A 107 46.93 27.20 10.95
C ASP A 107 47.91 26.35 11.74
N GLU A 108 47.69 26.28 13.06
CA GLU A 108 48.35 25.36 13.95
C GLU A 108 47.36 24.27 14.42
N VAL A 109 47.68 23.01 14.17
CA VAL A 109 46.80 21.89 14.51
C VAL A 109 47.50 20.94 15.48
N THR A 110 46.68 20.31 16.37
CA THR A 110 47.18 19.36 17.36
C THR A 110 47.00 17.91 16.91
N ALA A 111 46.33 17.68 15.79
CA ALA A 111 46.14 16.36 15.17
C ALA A 111 46.75 16.37 13.75
N PRO A 112 47.15 15.22 13.20
CA PRO A 112 47.67 15.12 11.83
C PRO A 112 46.51 15.20 10.79
N HIS A 113 45.74 16.26 10.90
CA HIS A 113 44.60 16.58 10.06
C HIS A 113 44.43 18.08 9.90
N PHE A 114 44.11 18.55 8.66
CA PHE A 114 43.87 19.95 8.40
C PHE A 114 42.67 20.16 7.46
N GLU A 115 41.84 21.10 7.81
CA GLU A 115 40.69 21.57 7.00
C GLU A 115 40.86 23.06 6.70
N ILE A 116 40.66 23.46 5.44
CA ILE A 116 40.82 24.86 5.03
C ILE A 116 39.70 25.75 5.60
N ALA A 117 40.03 27.02 5.80
CA ALA A 117 39.11 28.04 6.30
C ALA A 117 38.31 28.75 5.18
N SER A 118 38.82 28.70 3.94
CA SER A 118 38.21 29.32 2.75
C SER A 118 38.40 28.40 1.54
N SER A 119 37.43 28.44 0.59
CA SER A 119 37.60 27.77 -0.71
C SER A 119 38.82 28.25 -1.43
N LEU A 120 39.54 27.36 -2.11
CA LEU A 120 40.63 27.66 -3.01
C LEU A 120 40.07 28.08 -4.38
N ASP A 121 40.91 28.76 -5.17
CA ASP A 121 40.53 29.12 -6.53
C ASP A 121 40.51 27.90 -7.46
N PRO A 122 39.65 27.87 -8.46
CA PRO A 122 39.52 26.77 -9.40
C PRO A 122 40.68 26.69 -10.38
N SER A 123 40.98 25.46 -10.83
CA SER A 123 42.04 25.16 -11.82
C SER A 123 43.42 25.66 -11.46
N GLU A 124 43.74 25.83 -10.17
CA GLU A 124 45.02 26.28 -9.68
C GLU A 124 45.74 25.14 -8.94
N GLU A 125 47.08 25.13 -9.04
CA GLU A 125 47.96 24.23 -8.33
C GLU A 125 48.34 24.81 -6.97
N TYR A 126 48.31 23.97 -5.94
CA TYR A 126 48.66 24.32 -4.58
C TYR A 126 49.57 23.29 -3.97
N THR A 127 50.42 23.73 -3.04
CA THR A 127 51.25 22.86 -2.20
C THR A 127 50.88 23.05 -0.74
N ILE A 128 50.55 21.96 -0.04
CA ILE A 128 50.41 21.94 1.42
C ILE A 128 51.69 21.47 2.06
N LEU A 129 52.04 22.13 3.17
CA LEU A 129 53.18 21.80 4.02
C LEU A 129 52.72 21.79 5.48
N ALA A 130 52.94 20.70 6.18
CA ALA A 130 52.79 20.58 7.64
C ALA A 130 54.16 20.31 8.27
N VAL A 131 54.50 21.04 9.32
CA VAL A 131 55.79 20.91 10.04
C VAL A 131 55.54 20.59 11.50
N GLY A 132 56.05 19.47 11.97
CA GLY A 132 56.01 19.09 13.38
C GLY A 132 56.84 20.03 14.23
N LYS A 133 56.21 20.68 15.22
CA LYS A 133 56.87 21.70 16.03
C LYS A 133 57.97 21.23 16.96
N THR A 134 57.94 19.95 17.33
CA THR A 134 58.92 19.37 18.20
C THR A 134 59.98 18.65 17.40
N SER A 135 59.58 17.85 16.42
CA SER A 135 60.53 17.02 15.66
C SER A 135 61.16 17.73 14.45
N GLY A 136 60.49 18.78 13.91
CA GLY A 136 60.87 19.40 12.65
C GLY A 136 60.55 18.56 11.42
N ALA A 137 59.89 17.37 11.59
CA ALA A 137 59.46 16.54 10.47
C ALA A 137 58.49 17.29 9.54
N THR A 138 58.67 17.15 8.26
CA THR A 138 57.88 17.81 7.24
C THR A 138 56.99 16.83 6.50
N TYR A 139 55.77 17.21 6.27
CA TYR A 139 54.76 16.46 5.51
C TYR A 139 54.28 17.39 4.38
N THR A 140 54.17 16.87 3.16
CA THR A 140 53.82 17.72 2.00
C THR A 140 53.02 16.96 0.94
N ALA A 141 52.22 17.71 0.18
CA ALA A 141 51.60 17.23 -1.05
C ALA A 141 51.32 18.42 -2.00
N THR A 142 51.38 18.15 -3.29
CA THR A 142 50.95 19.09 -4.33
C THR A 142 49.67 18.59 -4.99
N PHE A 143 48.71 19.46 -5.26
CA PHE A 143 47.42 19.10 -5.81
C PHE A 143 46.86 20.25 -6.65
N THR A 144 45.89 19.90 -7.55
CA THR A 144 45.20 20.86 -8.38
C THR A 144 43.72 20.88 -8.05
N THR A 145 43.09 22.02 -7.94
CA THR A 145 41.65 22.18 -7.72
C THR A 145 40.84 21.95 -8.99
N ALA A 146 39.52 21.71 -8.85
CA ALA A 146 38.63 21.52 -9.97
C ALA A 146 38.48 22.77 -10.87
N GLU A 147 38.15 22.53 -12.13
CA GLU A 147 37.61 23.54 -13.00
C GLU A 147 36.24 23.99 -12.46
N ALA A 148 36.02 25.31 -12.33
CA ALA A 148 34.69 25.80 -11.96
C ALA A 148 33.85 25.95 -13.23
N ALA A 149 32.85 25.13 -13.40
CA ALA A 149 31.75 25.43 -14.32
C ALA A 149 30.96 26.62 -13.76
N ASP A 150 30.75 27.67 -14.54
CA ASP A 150 29.91 28.87 -14.28
C ASP A 150 29.78 29.29 -12.79
N GLY A 151 30.90 29.73 -12.22
CA GLY A 151 30.95 30.34 -10.89
C GLY A 151 31.20 29.37 -9.74
N ALA A 152 32.40 29.42 -9.14
CA ALA A 152 32.71 28.66 -7.95
C ALA A 152 31.71 28.92 -6.82
N PRO A 153 31.14 27.87 -6.17
CA PRO A 153 30.17 28.06 -5.11
C PRO A 153 30.81 28.80 -3.93
N ASN A 154 30.12 29.80 -3.41
CA ASN A 154 30.56 30.46 -2.19
C ASN A 154 30.30 29.55 -0.99
N LEU A 155 31.28 28.81 -0.57
CA LEU A 155 31.15 27.82 0.52
C LEU A 155 30.85 28.46 1.88
N LYS A 156 31.19 29.75 2.07
CA LYS A 156 30.84 30.48 3.32
C LYS A 156 29.35 30.70 3.46
N THR A 157 28.62 30.80 2.34
CA THR A 157 27.16 30.96 2.32
C THR A 157 26.40 29.65 2.01
N ALA A 158 27.09 28.63 1.55
CA ALA A 158 26.48 27.32 1.27
C ALA A 158 25.76 26.75 2.50
N THR A 159 24.60 26.14 2.29
CA THR A 159 23.85 25.46 3.35
C THR A 159 24.19 23.97 3.36
N ILE A 160 24.26 23.38 4.54
CA ILE A 160 24.33 21.93 4.71
C ILE A 160 22.98 21.48 5.22
N THR A 161 22.30 20.60 4.51
CA THR A 161 21.07 19.95 4.97
C THR A 161 21.32 18.47 5.15
N VAL A 162 20.65 17.87 6.12
CA VAL A 162 20.72 16.42 6.41
C VAL A 162 19.35 15.82 6.24
N ALA A 163 19.27 14.65 5.63
CA ALA A 163 18.01 13.96 5.40
C ALA A 163 17.39 13.47 6.71
N GLU A 164 16.08 13.35 6.71
CA GLU A 164 15.35 12.73 7.82
C GLU A 164 15.75 11.24 7.99
N PRO A 165 15.72 10.69 9.20
CA PRO A 165 15.38 11.35 10.47
C PRO A 165 16.61 11.81 11.27
N PHE A 166 17.74 12.09 10.62
CA PHE A 166 18.97 12.47 11.29
C PHE A 166 18.89 13.90 11.85
N LYS A 167 18.75 13.98 13.17
CA LYS A 167 18.65 15.23 13.94
C LYS A 167 19.34 15.09 15.28
N SER A 168 19.58 16.20 15.97
CA SER A 168 20.10 16.18 17.34
C SER A 168 19.22 15.34 18.26
N HIS A 169 19.82 14.74 19.27
CA HIS A 169 19.21 13.81 20.24
C HIS A 169 18.82 12.43 19.64
N MET A 170 19.26 12.09 18.44
CA MET A 170 18.95 10.81 17.82
C MET A 170 19.69 9.63 18.45
N VAL A 171 19.10 8.45 18.26
CA VAL A 171 19.81 7.16 18.34
C VAL A 171 19.98 6.66 16.93
N ILE A 172 21.21 6.26 16.58
CA ILE A 172 21.52 5.60 15.33
C ILE A 172 21.73 4.10 15.57
N GLN A 173 21.31 3.27 14.60
CA GLN A 173 21.36 1.83 14.73
C GLN A 173 22.79 1.31 14.83
N ARG A 174 23.13 0.60 15.93
CA ARG A 174 24.41 -0.11 16.09
C ARG A 174 24.56 -1.28 15.12
N GLY A 175 25.81 -1.62 14.80
CA GLY A 175 26.15 -2.80 14.00
C GLY A 175 25.75 -2.70 12.52
N LYS A 176 25.34 -1.51 12.06
CA LYS A 176 25.02 -1.20 10.67
C LYS A 176 25.79 0.04 10.23
N ALA A 177 26.19 0.07 8.96
CA ALA A 177 26.76 1.28 8.39
C ALA A 177 25.67 2.38 8.33
N ILE A 178 26.08 3.61 8.62
CA ILE A 178 25.21 4.79 8.61
C ILE A 178 25.50 5.56 7.35
N VAL A 179 24.50 5.82 6.52
CA VAL A 179 24.65 6.63 5.32
C VAL A 179 23.97 7.98 5.53
N LEU A 180 24.77 8.99 5.91
CA LEU A 180 24.29 10.36 6.08
C LEU A 180 24.09 11.01 4.71
N LYS A 181 22.85 11.20 4.32
CA LYS A 181 22.48 11.86 3.06
C LYS A 181 22.02 13.29 3.30
N GLY A 182 22.19 14.12 2.30
CA GLY A 182 21.74 15.49 2.36
C GLY A 182 22.08 16.29 1.10
N LYS A 183 21.98 17.60 1.21
CA LYS A 183 22.32 18.53 0.12
C LYS A 183 23.21 19.67 0.61
N THR A 184 24.09 20.10 -0.27
CA THR A 184 24.93 21.26 -0.11
C THR A 184 25.26 21.86 -1.47
N ALA A 185 26.36 22.61 -1.60
CA ALA A 185 26.89 23.04 -2.89
C ALA A 185 27.38 21.83 -3.72
N ALA A 186 27.40 21.95 -5.03
CA ALA A 186 27.87 20.91 -5.94
C ALA A 186 29.39 20.76 -5.91
N ASN A 187 29.87 19.54 -6.12
CA ASN A 187 31.28 19.22 -6.28
C ASN A 187 32.17 19.70 -5.12
N VAL A 188 31.73 19.54 -3.87
CA VAL A 188 32.48 19.94 -2.67
C VAL A 188 32.70 18.77 -1.75
N LEU A 189 33.83 18.78 -1.02
CA LEU A 189 34.11 17.78 0.01
C LEU A 189 33.28 18.10 1.26
N LEU A 190 32.75 17.04 1.87
CA LEU A 190 32.19 17.07 3.21
C LEU A 190 33.00 16.13 4.09
N THR A 191 33.34 16.61 5.28
CA THR A 191 33.95 15.80 6.33
C THR A 191 32.94 15.58 7.44
N ALA A 192 32.58 14.33 7.76
CA ALA A 192 31.81 14.00 8.95
C ALA A 192 32.74 13.54 10.06
N SER A 193 32.77 14.25 11.18
CA SER A 193 33.50 13.86 12.37
C SER A 193 32.56 13.23 13.39
N PHE A 194 32.85 11.97 13.77
CA PHE A 194 32.04 11.23 14.72
C PHE A 194 32.86 10.24 15.53
N LEU A 195 32.75 10.26 16.85
CA LEU A 195 33.47 9.37 17.79
C LEU A 195 35.01 9.36 17.64
N GLY A 196 35.57 10.50 17.24
CA GLY A 196 37.02 10.68 17.06
C GLY A 196 37.52 10.40 15.65
N GLU A 197 36.71 9.90 14.76
CA GLU A 197 37.06 9.55 13.38
C GLU A 197 36.44 10.51 12.37
N ASN A 198 37.08 10.65 11.21
CA ASN A 198 36.62 11.48 10.09
C ASN A 198 36.26 10.61 8.90
N TYR A 199 35.11 10.92 8.30
CA TYR A 199 34.54 10.26 7.13
C TYR A 199 34.27 11.29 6.03
N TYR A 200 34.50 10.90 4.78
CA TYR A 200 34.53 11.85 3.67
C TYR A 200 33.55 11.49 2.56
N ALA A 201 32.97 12.48 1.95
CA ALA A 201 32.23 12.33 0.69
C ALA A 201 32.33 13.60 -0.15
N VAL A 202 32.24 13.46 -1.46
CA VAL A 202 32.14 14.59 -2.39
C VAL A 202 30.71 14.67 -2.89
N SER A 203 30.09 15.85 -2.83
CA SER A 203 28.75 16.07 -3.38
C SER A 203 28.74 15.95 -4.91
N ASP A 204 27.61 15.51 -5.46
CA ASP A 204 27.41 15.42 -6.89
C ASP A 204 27.13 16.81 -7.53
N GLU A 205 26.92 16.84 -8.86
CA GLU A 205 26.57 18.06 -9.60
C GLU A 205 25.25 18.71 -9.15
N GLY A 206 24.34 17.93 -8.55
CA GLY A 206 23.08 18.41 -7.95
C GLY A 206 23.23 18.85 -6.50
N GLY A 207 24.44 18.78 -5.94
CA GLY A 207 24.75 19.08 -4.55
C GLY A 207 24.33 17.99 -3.57
N ASN A 208 23.89 16.80 -4.02
CA ASN A 208 23.55 15.70 -3.12
C ASN A 208 24.83 15.03 -2.60
N TYR A 209 24.81 14.62 -1.34
CA TYR A 209 25.93 13.88 -0.76
C TYR A 209 25.43 12.65 0.01
N ALA A 210 26.32 11.67 0.17
CA ALA A 210 26.15 10.50 1.01
C ALA A 210 27.48 10.17 1.69
N ILE A 211 27.57 10.43 3.00
CA ILE A 211 28.76 10.10 3.80
C ILE A 211 28.48 8.77 4.48
N GLU A 212 29.31 7.78 4.22
CA GLU A 212 29.22 6.49 4.86
C GLU A 212 30.07 6.46 6.14
N ILE A 213 29.44 6.17 7.27
CA ILE A 213 30.08 5.93 8.55
C ILE A 213 29.97 4.42 8.81
N PRO A 214 31.09 3.69 8.97
CA PRO A 214 31.07 2.26 9.25
C PRO A 214 30.23 1.90 10.48
N ALA A 215 29.87 0.64 10.60
CA ALA A 215 29.10 0.13 11.73
C ALA A 215 29.76 0.47 13.07
N GLN A 216 29.01 1.11 13.95
CA GLN A 216 29.45 1.51 15.28
C GLN A 216 28.95 0.53 16.35
N GLN A 217 29.68 0.39 17.43
CA GLN A 217 29.24 -0.32 18.63
C GLN A 217 28.31 0.56 19.48
N ALA A 218 27.55 -0.06 20.40
CA ALA A 218 26.70 0.68 21.32
C ALA A 218 27.48 1.77 22.06
N ASN A 219 26.94 2.98 22.09
CA ASN A 219 27.52 4.10 22.81
C ASN A 219 26.40 4.91 23.49
N LYS A 220 26.36 4.83 24.82
CA LYS A 220 25.45 5.59 25.68
C LYS A 220 25.97 6.97 26.10
N VAL A 221 27.22 7.30 25.75
CA VAL A 221 27.77 8.61 25.98
C VAL A 221 27.39 9.53 24.84
N PRO A 222 26.69 10.65 25.09
CA PRO A 222 26.30 11.60 24.06
C PRO A 222 27.49 12.12 23.25
N ALA A 223 27.48 11.92 21.96
CA ALA A 223 28.49 12.36 21.04
C ALA A 223 27.97 13.47 20.11
N LYS A 224 28.91 14.25 19.55
CA LYS A 224 28.62 15.18 18.46
C LYS A 224 28.92 14.50 17.14
N LEU A 225 28.06 14.70 16.16
CA LEU A 225 28.32 14.36 14.77
C LEU A 225 28.36 15.69 14.00
N GLU A 226 29.54 16.07 13.53
CA GLU A 226 29.75 17.31 12.81
C GLU A 226 29.96 17.02 11.32
N ILE A 227 29.25 17.72 10.45
CA ILE A 227 29.43 17.68 9.00
C ILE A 227 29.94 19.04 8.57
N LYS A 228 31.15 19.06 7.98
CA LYS A 228 31.87 20.28 7.67
C LYS A 228 32.08 20.41 6.16
N LEU A 229 32.03 21.66 5.66
CA LEU A 229 32.49 22.07 4.34
C LEU A 229 33.84 22.79 4.41
N LEU A 230 34.02 23.55 5.46
CA LEU A 230 35.25 24.33 5.77
C LEU A 230 35.44 24.24 7.28
N LYS A 231 36.64 24.53 7.76
CA LYS A 231 36.96 24.56 9.20
C LYS A 231 35.89 25.30 10.05
N ASN A 232 35.35 26.39 9.54
CA ASN A 232 34.36 27.23 10.24
C ASN A 232 32.96 27.13 9.69
N LYS A 233 32.69 26.24 8.72
CA LYS A 233 31.38 26.04 8.10
C LYS A 233 30.92 24.60 8.33
N LYS A 234 30.09 24.41 9.35
CA LYS A 234 29.65 23.09 9.77
C LYS A 234 28.16 23.04 10.14
N TYR A 235 27.62 21.84 10.09
CA TYR A 235 26.31 21.46 10.63
C TYR A 235 26.55 20.44 11.74
N THR A 236 26.06 20.71 12.94
CA THR A 236 26.29 19.85 14.10
C THR A 236 25.02 19.18 14.54
N LEU A 237 25.06 17.86 14.69
CA LEU A 237 24.06 17.03 15.34
C LEU A 237 24.57 16.77 16.76
N GLU A 238 23.89 17.36 17.73
CA GLU A 238 24.24 17.28 19.14
C GLU A 238 23.59 16.05 19.80
N ASP A 239 24.24 15.51 20.82
CA ASP A 239 23.66 14.49 21.71
C ASP A 239 23.21 13.23 20.94
N VAL A 240 24.11 12.67 20.11
CA VAL A 240 23.89 11.47 19.33
C VAL A 240 24.33 10.24 20.12
N LEU A 241 23.46 9.24 20.21
CA LEU A 241 23.72 7.94 20.81
C LEU A 241 23.82 6.85 19.72
N VAL A 242 24.52 5.76 20.05
CA VAL A 242 24.52 4.56 19.20
C VAL A 242 23.83 3.42 19.95
N GLY A 243 22.77 2.88 19.40
CA GLY A 243 21.95 1.89 20.07
C GLY A 243 21.06 1.10 19.13
N ASP A 244 19.94 0.63 19.61
CA ASP A 244 18.97 -0.11 18.80
C ASP A 244 17.73 0.74 18.51
N VAL A 245 17.33 0.79 17.24
CA VAL A 245 16.25 1.64 16.75
C VAL A 245 15.08 0.77 16.28
N PHE A 246 13.88 1.06 16.77
CA PHE A 246 12.64 0.37 16.39
C PHE A 246 11.65 1.35 15.79
N LEU A 247 10.84 0.88 14.84
CA LEU A 247 9.71 1.64 14.31
C LEU A 247 8.42 1.12 14.91
N VAL A 248 7.66 1.99 15.56
CA VAL A 248 6.31 1.70 16.09
C VAL A 248 5.30 2.41 15.21
N SER A 249 4.44 1.65 14.55
CA SER A 249 3.54 2.16 13.54
C SER A 249 2.17 1.47 13.57
N GLY A 250 1.18 2.10 12.96
CA GLY A 250 -0.18 1.59 12.90
C GLY A 250 -1.23 2.69 12.79
N GLN A 251 -2.40 2.42 13.39
CA GLN A 251 -3.52 3.37 13.37
C GLN A 251 -3.79 3.99 14.76
N SER A 252 -5.03 4.36 15.04
CA SER A 252 -5.44 5.07 16.27
C SER A 252 -4.94 4.42 17.58
N ASN A 253 -4.93 3.09 17.66
CA ASN A 253 -4.45 2.38 18.85
C ASN A 253 -2.94 2.56 19.12
N VAL A 254 -2.17 2.93 18.10
CA VAL A 254 -0.77 3.40 18.24
C VAL A 254 -0.70 4.91 18.39
N GLN A 255 -1.53 5.66 17.66
CA GLN A 255 -1.52 7.12 17.71
C GLN A 255 -1.86 7.66 19.09
N ARG A 256 -2.79 7.00 19.81
CA ARG A 256 -3.30 7.45 21.10
C ARG A 256 -2.22 7.59 22.16
N GLY A 257 -2.26 8.72 22.87
CA GLY A 257 -1.30 9.09 23.90
C GLY A 257 -1.52 8.38 25.23
N LEU A 258 -0.57 8.58 26.15
CA LEU A 258 -0.68 8.08 27.53
C LEU A 258 -1.85 8.71 28.28
N ILE A 259 -2.17 9.97 27.97
CA ILE A 259 -3.32 10.68 28.51
C ILE A 259 -4.04 11.36 27.35
N GLU A 260 -5.32 11.12 27.25
CA GLU A 260 -6.20 11.74 26.27
C GLU A 260 -7.49 12.24 26.88
N TYR A 261 -8.21 13.04 26.13
CA TYR A 261 -9.54 13.51 26.50
C TYR A 261 -10.51 13.08 25.40
N ASP A 262 -11.49 12.27 25.77
CA ASP A 262 -12.56 11.83 24.89
C ASP A 262 -13.88 12.43 25.38
N ASN A 263 -14.52 13.27 24.55
CA ASN A 263 -15.72 14.03 24.93
C ASN A 263 -15.59 14.76 26.27
N GLY A 264 -14.38 15.28 26.56
CA GLY A 264 -14.09 15.98 27.82
C GLY A 264 -13.77 15.04 28.99
N VAL A 265 -13.85 13.73 28.82
CA VAL A 265 -13.49 12.73 29.82
C VAL A 265 -12.02 12.37 29.69
N LYS A 266 -11.26 12.52 30.78
CA LYS A 266 -9.85 12.13 30.80
C LYS A 266 -9.72 10.61 30.74
N LYS A 267 -9.03 10.11 29.72
CA LYS A 267 -8.63 8.70 29.55
C LYS A 267 -7.14 8.59 29.86
N VAL A 268 -6.77 7.65 30.70
CA VAL A 268 -5.37 7.39 31.08
C VAL A 268 -5.10 5.93 30.77
N VAL A 269 -4.06 5.69 29.96
CA VAL A 269 -3.57 4.34 29.69
C VAL A 269 -2.88 3.77 30.94
N ASP A 270 -2.81 2.48 31.06
CA ASP A 270 -2.27 1.72 32.21
C ASP A 270 -0.73 1.72 32.30
N TYR A 271 -0.07 2.85 31.94
CA TYR A 271 1.35 3.05 32.17
C TYR A 271 1.64 3.32 33.66
N THR A 272 2.84 3.07 34.11
CA THR A 272 3.27 3.20 35.50
C THR A 272 4.31 4.30 35.67
N ALA A 273 4.51 4.73 36.93
CA ALA A 273 5.61 5.63 37.26
C ALA A 273 6.98 5.01 36.95
N GLU A 274 7.11 3.69 37.02
CA GLU A 274 8.30 2.96 36.63
C GLU A 274 8.59 3.10 35.15
N ASP A 275 7.59 3.09 34.26
CA ASP A 275 7.80 3.30 32.84
C ASP A 275 8.42 4.68 32.54
N VAL A 276 7.98 5.70 33.26
CA VAL A 276 8.56 7.05 33.16
C VAL A 276 10.00 7.08 33.67
N GLU A 277 10.23 6.47 34.85
CA GLU A 277 11.57 6.39 35.45
C GLU A 277 12.53 5.63 34.53
N ASN A 278 12.10 4.49 33.95
CA ASN A 278 12.93 3.71 33.01
C ASN A 278 13.28 4.50 31.75
N ALA A 279 12.29 5.22 31.16
CA ALA A 279 12.54 6.02 29.95
C ALA A 279 13.56 7.14 30.19
N VAL A 280 13.54 7.75 31.40
CA VAL A 280 14.50 8.80 31.81
C VAL A 280 15.86 8.20 32.15
N THR A 281 15.86 7.17 33.00
CA THR A 281 17.09 6.57 33.54
C THR A 281 17.94 5.93 32.45
N TYR A 282 17.32 5.28 31.50
CA TYR A 282 18.01 4.58 30.41
C TYR A 282 18.08 5.40 29.12
N ASP A 283 17.75 6.69 29.19
CA ASP A 283 17.90 7.68 28.13
C ASP A 283 17.25 7.24 26.81
N VAL A 284 16.01 6.76 26.90
CA VAL A 284 15.22 6.34 25.71
C VAL A 284 14.87 7.57 24.89
N ARG A 285 15.08 7.48 23.58
CA ARG A 285 14.81 8.58 22.66
C ARG A 285 13.63 8.25 21.76
N TYR A 286 12.78 9.24 21.54
CA TYR A 286 11.57 9.11 20.75
C TYR A 286 11.59 10.10 19.59
N PHE A 287 11.50 9.60 18.35
CA PHE A 287 11.31 10.45 17.19
C PHE A 287 9.83 10.68 16.93
N TYR A 288 9.40 11.90 17.10
CA TYR A 288 8.05 12.34 16.82
C TYR A 288 7.97 13.07 15.51
N GLN A 289 6.83 12.89 14.83
CA GLN A 289 6.45 13.65 13.65
C GLN A 289 4.96 13.93 13.68
N ALA A 290 4.54 15.09 13.18
CA ALA A 290 3.14 15.38 12.93
C ALA A 290 2.65 14.58 11.72
N GLU A 291 1.34 14.37 11.62
CA GLU A 291 0.74 13.77 10.44
C GLU A 291 1.12 14.52 9.17
N LYS A 292 1.50 13.77 8.17
CA LYS A 292 1.75 14.26 6.82
C LYS A 292 1.22 13.30 5.79
N THR A 293 0.37 13.79 4.92
CA THR A 293 -0.03 13.08 3.70
C THR A 293 0.66 13.68 2.50
N SER A 294 1.07 12.83 1.55
CA SER A 294 1.69 13.28 0.31
C SER A 294 1.27 12.38 -0.85
N ALA A 295 0.98 12.97 -1.99
CA ALA A 295 0.66 12.22 -3.20
C ALA A 295 1.89 11.47 -3.76
N THR A 296 3.08 12.01 -3.54
CA THR A 296 4.37 11.45 -3.95
C THR A 296 5.30 11.27 -2.75
N PRO A 297 6.31 10.39 -2.83
CA PRO A 297 7.29 10.21 -1.76
C PRO A 297 7.92 11.55 -1.33
N SER A 298 7.86 11.85 -0.03
CA SER A 298 8.37 13.07 0.57
C SER A 298 9.76 12.86 1.16
N GLU A 299 10.67 13.79 0.90
CA GLU A 299 12.01 13.76 1.51
C GLU A 299 12.02 14.17 2.98
N THR A 300 10.96 14.84 3.46
CA THR A 300 10.89 15.40 4.80
C THR A 300 9.65 14.97 5.55
N THR A 301 9.76 14.83 6.86
CA THR A 301 8.63 14.67 7.77
C THR A 301 7.91 16.02 8.00
N ALA A 302 6.75 15.99 8.65
CA ALA A 302 6.12 17.20 9.18
C ALA A 302 6.60 17.39 10.62
N SER A 303 7.39 18.43 10.88
CA SER A 303 7.87 18.79 12.21
C SER A 303 8.54 17.64 12.97
N GLY A 304 9.25 16.75 12.29
CA GLY A 304 9.94 15.63 12.92
C GLY A 304 11.08 16.10 13.83
N PHE A 305 11.17 15.50 15.02
CA PHE A 305 12.25 15.75 15.97
C PHE A 305 12.47 14.56 16.91
N TRP A 306 13.70 14.39 17.40
CA TRP A 306 14.00 13.48 18.47
C TRP A 306 13.79 14.14 19.82
N SER A 307 13.15 13.44 20.73
CA SER A 307 12.88 13.89 22.08
C SER A 307 13.58 13.02 23.11
N LYS A 308 14.28 13.69 24.00
CA LYS A 308 14.76 13.11 25.26
C LYS A 308 13.75 13.40 26.36
N LEU A 309 13.39 12.39 27.12
CA LEU A 309 12.43 12.59 28.19
C LEU A 309 13.06 13.35 29.38
N ASP A 310 12.39 14.38 29.80
CA ASP A 310 12.67 15.04 31.07
C ASP A 310 11.54 14.70 32.07
N LYS A 311 11.91 14.11 33.19
CA LYS A 311 10.96 13.73 34.24
C LYS A 311 10.15 14.89 34.82
N ASN A 312 10.66 16.12 34.71
CA ASN A 312 9.98 17.33 35.16
C ASN A 312 9.02 17.90 34.08
N SER A 313 9.06 17.37 32.87
CA SER A 313 8.15 17.72 31.77
C SER A 313 6.94 16.79 31.77
N THR A 314 5.76 17.33 31.53
CA THR A 314 4.55 16.53 31.32
C THR A 314 4.25 16.27 29.83
N ASN A 315 5.15 16.70 28.94
CA ASN A 315 4.93 16.59 27.49
C ASN A 315 4.84 15.15 27.00
N TYR A 316 5.46 14.21 27.73
CA TYR A 316 5.40 12.78 27.41
C TYR A 316 3.97 12.21 27.45
N THR A 317 3.04 12.86 28.14
CA THR A 317 1.65 12.38 28.24
C THR A 317 0.92 12.34 26.90
N SER A 318 1.37 13.12 25.93
CA SER A 318 0.88 13.08 24.54
C SER A 318 1.60 12.06 23.65
N TYR A 319 2.66 11.40 24.16
CA TYR A 319 3.38 10.40 23.39
C TYR A 319 2.52 9.17 23.18
N SER A 320 2.65 8.53 22.01
CA SER A 320 2.02 7.23 21.75
C SER A 320 2.23 6.29 22.92
N ALA A 321 1.15 5.80 23.51
CA ALA A 321 1.23 4.93 24.68
C ALA A 321 2.02 3.65 24.38
N VAL A 322 1.80 3.06 23.21
CA VAL A 322 2.50 1.85 22.78
C VAL A 322 3.99 2.14 22.54
N ALA A 323 4.31 3.18 21.78
CA ALA A 323 5.70 3.56 21.51
C ALA A 323 6.46 3.90 22.79
N PHE A 324 5.81 4.63 23.71
CA PHE A 324 6.40 5.00 24.99
C PHE A 324 6.72 3.79 25.87
N MET A 325 5.73 2.93 26.12
CA MET A 325 5.92 1.76 26.98
C MET A 325 6.89 0.73 26.38
N VAL A 326 6.81 0.45 25.09
CA VAL A 326 7.78 -0.43 24.41
C VAL A 326 9.21 0.12 24.54
N GLY A 327 9.42 1.41 24.30
CA GLY A 327 10.71 2.06 24.46
C GLY A 327 11.24 2.00 25.88
N SER A 328 10.39 2.34 26.86
CA SER A 328 10.72 2.31 28.29
C SER A 328 11.13 0.90 28.76
N MET A 329 10.32 -0.11 28.44
CA MET A 329 10.58 -1.51 28.82
C MET A 329 11.86 -2.06 28.14
N LEU A 330 12.09 -1.74 26.87
CA LEU A 330 13.33 -2.10 26.17
C LEU A 330 14.54 -1.40 26.77
N GLY A 331 14.45 -0.10 27.09
CA GLY A 331 15.51 0.65 27.73
C GLY A 331 15.96 0.00 29.04
N LYS A 332 15.00 -0.45 29.87
CA LYS A 332 15.29 -1.22 31.08
C LYS A 332 15.95 -2.55 30.77
N ALA A 333 15.35 -3.32 29.84
CA ALA A 333 15.84 -4.67 29.52
C ALA A 333 17.26 -4.69 28.95
N LEU A 334 17.65 -3.67 28.16
CA LEU A 334 18.95 -3.55 27.52
C LEU A 334 19.98 -2.72 28.31
N SER A 335 19.61 -2.29 29.50
CA SER A 335 20.43 -1.38 30.32
C SER A 335 21.74 -2.00 30.80
N GLU A 336 21.74 -3.29 31.13
CA GLU A 336 22.94 -4.03 31.56
C GLU A 336 23.96 -4.15 30.42
N GLU A 337 23.50 -4.29 29.19
CA GLU A 337 24.34 -4.29 28.00
C GLU A 337 24.80 -2.88 27.59
N GLY A 338 24.27 -1.85 28.24
CA GLY A 338 24.59 -0.45 27.95
C GLY A 338 24.11 0.01 26.58
N VAL A 339 23.02 -0.55 26.07
CA VAL A 339 22.49 -0.27 24.74
C VAL A 339 21.37 0.78 24.80
N PRO A 340 21.58 1.98 24.24
CA PRO A 340 20.52 2.98 24.07
C PRO A 340 19.37 2.49 23.17
N VAL A 341 18.17 2.97 23.44
CA VAL A 341 16.98 2.63 22.65
C VAL A 341 16.43 3.88 21.97
N GLY A 342 16.21 3.79 20.66
CA GLY A 342 15.54 4.78 19.83
C GLY A 342 14.20 4.25 19.32
N ILE A 343 13.15 5.04 19.42
CA ILE A 343 11.82 4.70 18.89
C ILE A 343 11.43 5.70 17.81
N LEU A 344 11.31 5.26 16.58
CA LEU A 344 10.67 5.99 15.50
C LEU A 344 9.17 5.77 15.58
N TYR A 345 8.39 6.83 15.40
CA TYR A 345 6.94 6.79 15.45
C TYR A 345 6.31 7.26 14.14
N ALA A 346 5.39 6.46 13.61
CA ALA A 346 4.60 6.81 12.41
C ALA A 346 3.21 6.15 12.50
N ALA A 347 2.21 6.84 13.05
CA ALA A 347 0.86 6.30 13.13
C ALA A 347 -0.20 7.39 12.93
N LYS A 348 -1.37 6.97 12.38
CA LYS A 348 -2.53 7.84 12.22
C LYS A 348 -3.82 7.04 12.36
N GLY A 349 -4.72 7.56 13.18
CA GLY A 349 -6.07 7.00 13.35
C GLY A 349 -6.88 7.03 12.06
N ASP A 350 -7.82 6.12 11.98
CA ASP A 350 -8.76 6.00 10.86
C ASP A 350 -8.07 5.78 9.50
N THR A 351 -6.96 5.02 9.50
CA THR A 351 -6.24 4.67 8.28
C THR A 351 -6.38 3.20 7.93
N ASN A 352 -6.61 2.96 6.65
CA ASN A 352 -6.53 1.62 6.05
C ASN A 352 -5.06 1.22 5.84
N ILE A 353 -4.76 -0.08 5.84
CA ILE A 353 -3.39 -0.58 5.65
C ILE A 353 -2.75 -0.07 4.35
N VAL A 354 -3.52 0.08 3.27
CA VAL A 354 -3.02 0.57 1.97
C VAL A 354 -2.55 2.02 1.98
N ASN A 355 -2.89 2.79 3.02
CA ASN A 355 -2.34 4.13 3.23
C ASN A 355 -0.83 4.11 3.52
N TRP A 356 -0.31 2.97 4.01
CA TRP A 356 1.03 2.75 4.53
C TRP A 356 1.94 1.98 3.59
N MET A 357 1.51 1.76 2.34
CA MET A 357 2.28 1.09 1.29
C MET A 357 2.63 2.04 0.15
N SER A 358 3.74 1.78 -0.55
CA SER A 358 4.07 2.50 -1.79
C SER A 358 3.15 2.10 -2.94
N LYS A 359 3.16 2.90 -4.01
CA LYS A 359 2.40 2.62 -5.22
C LYS A 359 2.76 1.26 -5.84
N ASP A 360 4.03 0.85 -5.76
CA ASP A 360 4.50 -0.41 -6.35
C ASP A 360 3.94 -1.65 -5.63
N TYR A 361 3.47 -1.50 -4.39
CA TYR A 361 2.88 -2.57 -3.60
C TYR A 361 1.35 -2.47 -3.46
N TYR A 362 0.79 -1.33 -3.78
CA TYR A 362 -0.66 -1.15 -3.87
C TYR A 362 -1.03 0.01 -4.79
N ASP A 363 -1.65 -0.29 -5.92
CA ASP A 363 -2.19 0.69 -6.88
C ASP A 363 -3.71 0.56 -7.11
N GLY A 364 -4.42 -0.07 -6.18
CA GLY A 364 -5.87 -0.22 -6.24
C GLY A 364 -6.66 1.09 -6.09
N SER A 365 -7.98 0.99 -6.03
CA SER A 365 -8.93 2.13 -6.14
C SER A 365 -9.14 2.96 -4.86
N ILE A 366 -8.60 2.57 -3.69
CA ILE A 366 -8.81 3.32 -2.45
C ILE A 366 -8.16 4.70 -2.53
N GLY A 367 -8.96 5.76 -2.50
CA GLY A 367 -8.53 7.14 -2.80
C GLY A 367 -7.50 7.76 -1.86
N THR A 368 -7.31 7.20 -0.66
CA THR A 368 -6.31 7.65 0.31
C THR A 368 -5.04 6.81 0.31
N LYS A 369 -4.94 5.82 -0.60
CA LYS A 369 -3.79 4.93 -0.75
C LYS A 369 -2.46 5.69 -0.79
N ASN A 370 -1.42 5.06 -0.24
CA ASN A 370 -0.01 5.50 -0.28
C ASN A 370 0.31 6.83 0.44
N LYS A 371 -0.69 7.62 0.83
CA LYS A 371 -0.45 9.02 1.28
C LYS A 371 0.34 9.12 2.57
N HIS A 372 0.07 8.24 3.55
CA HIS A 372 0.81 8.22 4.81
C HIS A 372 2.19 7.55 4.66
N TYR A 373 2.30 6.52 3.81
CA TYR A 373 3.59 5.99 3.41
C TYR A 373 4.48 7.09 2.85
N ASN A 374 4.00 7.82 1.86
CA ASN A 374 4.74 8.89 1.20
C ASN A 374 5.15 10.03 2.15
N GLY A 375 4.27 10.37 3.09
CA GLY A 375 4.47 11.51 3.98
C GLY A 375 5.15 11.20 5.31
N MET A 376 5.01 9.97 5.84
CA MET A 376 5.43 9.63 7.19
C MET A 376 6.44 8.47 7.27
N VAL A 377 6.36 7.48 6.37
CA VAL A 377 7.25 6.31 6.40
C VAL A 377 8.45 6.50 5.46
N TYR A 378 8.21 6.92 4.24
CA TYR A 378 9.26 7.13 3.25
C TYR A 378 10.36 8.11 3.71
N PRO A 379 10.07 9.22 4.42
CA PRO A 379 11.13 10.08 4.95
C PRO A 379 12.08 9.38 5.94
N LEU A 380 11.62 8.32 6.61
CA LEU A 380 12.41 7.58 7.60
C LEU A 380 13.38 6.55 6.98
N ARG A 381 13.33 6.33 5.67
CA ARG A 381 14.10 5.30 4.95
C ARG A 381 15.63 5.37 5.08
N ASN A 382 16.14 6.52 5.54
CA ASN A 382 17.59 6.70 5.77
C ASN A 382 18.04 6.18 7.15
N ALA A 383 17.10 5.91 8.06
CA ALA A 383 17.40 5.21 9.29
C ALA A 383 17.59 3.71 9.01
N GLU A 384 18.57 3.13 9.66
CA GLU A 384 18.62 1.69 9.85
C GLU A 384 17.78 1.36 11.09
N ILE A 385 16.94 0.32 11.01
CA ILE A 385 16.07 -0.10 12.12
C ILE A 385 16.24 -1.59 12.41
N LYS A 386 16.01 -1.98 13.66
CA LYS A 386 16.18 -3.34 14.14
C LYS A 386 14.90 -4.16 14.09
N GLY A 387 13.73 -3.51 14.13
CA GLY A 387 12.44 -4.18 14.09
C GLY A 387 11.28 -3.19 13.97
N VAL A 388 10.12 -3.72 13.61
CA VAL A 388 8.87 -2.96 13.43
C VAL A 388 7.80 -3.53 14.35
N VAL A 389 7.11 -2.67 15.10
CA VAL A 389 5.87 -3.00 15.81
C VAL A 389 4.72 -2.45 14.98
N TRP A 390 3.84 -3.35 14.53
CA TRP A 390 2.71 -3.00 13.69
C TRP A 390 1.38 -3.29 14.38
N TYR A 391 0.59 -2.26 14.69
CA TYR A 391 -0.71 -2.39 15.33
C TYR A 391 -1.79 -1.64 14.54
N GLN A 392 -2.39 -2.34 13.59
CA GLN A 392 -3.40 -1.81 12.67
C GLN A 392 -4.36 -2.94 12.24
N GLY A 393 -5.51 -2.61 11.72
CA GLY A 393 -6.49 -3.54 11.16
C GLY A 393 -7.94 -3.14 11.41
N CYS A 394 -8.23 -2.32 12.44
CA CYS A 394 -9.62 -1.97 12.78
C CYS A 394 -10.36 -1.35 11.59
N ASN A 395 -9.71 -0.49 10.82
CA ASN A 395 -10.32 0.15 9.64
C ASN A 395 -10.34 -0.75 8.38
N ASN A 396 -9.90 -2.01 8.53
CA ASN A 396 -9.96 -3.03 7.48
C ASN A 396 -10.98 -4.13 7.80
N SER A 397 -11.74 -4.02 8.88
CA SER A 397 -12.64 -5.09 9.34
C SER A 397 -13.68 -5.49 8.30
N ALA A 398 -14.21 -4.55 7.53
CA ALA A 398 -15.13 -4.81 6.44
C ALA A 398 -14.53 -5.63 5.27
N LYS A 399 -13.20 -5.73 5.21
CA LYS A 399 -12.42 -6.42 4.18
C LYS A 399 -11.32 -7.27 4.82
N GLY A 400 -11.67 -7.98 5.88
CA GLY A 400 -10.72 -8.72 6.71
C GLY A 400 -9.96 -9.81 5.96
N THR A 401 -10.55 -10.45 4.96
CA THR A 401 -9.89 -11.49 4.13
C THR A 401 -8.86 -10.90 3.16
N GLU A 402 -9.08 -9.67 2.64
CA GLU A 402 -8.08 -8.98 1.81
C GLU A 402 -6.84 -8.56 2.63
N TYR A 403 -6.98 -8.50 3.95
CA TYR A 403 -5.94 -8.01 4.84
C TYR A 403 -4.67 -8.87 4.83
N GLU A 404 -4.79 -10.19 4.58
CA GLU A 404 -3.65 -11.10 4.45
C GLU A 404 -2.71 -10.66 3.32
N GLY A 405 -3.26 -10.47 2.12
CA GLY A 405 -2.48 -9.99 0.96
C GLY A 405 -1.89 -8.60 1.19
N HIS A 406 -2.65 -7.70 1.80
CA HIS A 406 -2.16 -6.36 2.08
C HIS A 406 -1.07 -6.33 3.15
N LEU A 407 -1.15 -7.15 4.20
CA LEU A 407 -0.12 -7.21 5.24
C LEU A 407 1.18 -7.82 4.70
N ASN A 408 1.09 -8.87 3.88
CA ASN A 408 2.25 -9.41 3.16
C ASN A 408 2.93 -8.34 2.29
N ASN A 409 2.15 -7.59 1.54
CA ASN A 409 2.65 -6.50 0.70
C ASN A 409 3.29 -5.37 1.53
N LEU A 410 2.70 -5.00 2.66
CA LEU A 410 3.26 -4.00 3.56
C LEU A 410 4.62 -4.44 4.12
N ILE A 411 4.71 -5.67 4.62
CA ILE A 411 5.96 -6.24 5.14
C ILE A 411 7.04 -6.25 4.06
N ALA A 412 6.74 -6.76 2.88
CA ALA A 412 7.67 -6.77 1.75
C ALA A 412 8.10 -5.35 1.34
N ASN A 413 7.15 -4.42 1.27
CA ASN A 413 7.44 -3.02 0.95
C ASN A 413 8.39 -2.37 1.97
N TRP A 414 8.15 -2.56 3.27
CA TRP A 414 8.99 -1.92 4.28
C TRP A 414 10.36 -2.60 4.41
N ARG A 415 10.44 -3.92 4.23
CA ARG A 415 11.73 -4.63 4.10
C ARG A 415 12.57 -4.08 2.96
N SER A 416 11.96 -3.88 1.80
CA SER A 416 12.62 -3.24 0.66
C SER A 416 13.02 -1.79 0.96
N LEU A 417 12.13 -0.99 1.56
CA LEU A 417 12.41 0.42 1.91
C LEU A 417 13.60 0.55 2.85
N PHE A 418 13.66 -0.28 3.91
CA PHE A 418 14.73 -0.28 4.91
C PHE A 418 15.91 -1.20 4.53
N ARG A 419 15.91 -1.77 3.32
CA ARG A 419 16.99 -2.60 2.78
C ARG A 419 17.36 -3.79 3.67
N ASN A 420 16.38 -4.39 4.33
CA ASN A 420 16.55 -5.52 5.22
C ASN A 420 15.43 -6.55 5.01
N GLU A 421 15.70 -7.56 4.17
CA GLU A 421 14.74 -8.63 3.85
C GLU A 421 14.34 -9.47 5.07
N ALA A 422 15.18 -9.51 6.10
CA ALA A 422 14.92 -10.21 7.36
C ALA A 422 14.42 -9.28 8.48
N LEU A 423 14.00 -8.04 8.16
CA LEU A 423 13.50 -7.10 9.16
C LEU A 423 12.30 -7.71 9.90
N PRO A 424 12.39 -7.91 11.23
CA PRO A 424 11.32 -8.53 11.98
C PRO A 424 10.13 -7.59 12.18
N PHE A 425 8.93 -8.16 12.07
CA PHE A 425 7.66 -7.51 12.36
C PHE A 425 6.99 -8.16 13.56
N TYR A 426 6.59 -7.35 14.52
CA TYR A 426 5.80 -7.73 15.68
C TYR A 426 4.38 -7.24 15.44
N VAL A 427 3.53 -8.15 14.95
CA VAL A 427 2.17 -7.85 14.50
C VAL A 427 1.22 -7.99 15.68
N VAL A 428 0.69 -6.88 16.17
CA VAL A 428 -0.30 -6.87 17.24
C VAL A 428 -1.65 -7.25 16.66
N GLN A 429 -2.16 -8.41 17.04
CA GLN A 429 -3.48 -8.89 16.68
C GLN A 429 -4.56 -7.99 17.29
N LEU A 430 -5.69 -7.78 16.61
CA LEU A 430 -6.74 -6.91 17.12
C LEU A 430 -7.37 -7.47 18.41
N PRO A 431 -7.54 -6.66 19.46
CA PRO A 431 -8.18 -7.06 20.72
C PRO A 431 -9.69 -7.23 20.57
N VAL A 432 -10.37 -7.56 21.65
CA VAL A 432 -11.83 -7.65 21.65
C VAL A 432 -12.49 -6.30 21.43
N TYR A 433 -13.55 -6.28 20.65
CA TYR A 433 -14.41 -5.12 20.41
C TYR A 433 -15.73 -5.58 19.81
N ASN A 434 -16.85 -5.13 20.35
CA ASN A 434 -18.19 -5.56 19.92
C ASN A 434 -18.78 -4.69 18.80
N GLY A 435 -18.17 -3.52 18.53
CA GLY A 435 -18.70 -2.53 17.57
C GLY A 435 -19.73 -1.61 18.21
N ASP A 436 -19.86 -0.42 17.67
CA ASP A 436 -20.91 0.52 18.04
C ASP A 436 -22.24 0.05 17.44
N SER A 437 -23.34 0.44 18.08
CA SER A 437 -24.68 0.20 17.51
C SER A 437 -24.79 0.86 16.12
N GLY A 438 -24.77 0.05 15.06
CA GLY A 438 -24.83 0.50 13.67
C GLY A 438 -23.55 0.33 12.85
N ASN A 439 -22.39 0.05 13.45
CA ASN A 439 -21.18 -0.29 12.74
C ASN A 439 -20.76 -1.74 13.04
N ASN A 440 -20.88 -2.61 12.05
CA ASN A 440 -20.51 -4.01 12.18
C ASN A 440 -19.00 -4.21 11.98
N PHE A 441 -18.20 -3.83 12.99
CA PHE A 441 -16.78 -4.18 12.99
C PHE A 441 -16.59 -5.62 13.44
N ASP A 442 -16.32 -6.55 12.53
CA ASP A 442 -15.90 -7.90 12.87
C ASP A 442 -14.38 -8.04 12.64
N PHE A 443 -13.66 -8.27 13.74
CA PHE A 443 -12.21 -8.41 13.71
C PHE A 443 -11.73 -9.85 13.48
N SER A 444 -12.63 -10.84 13.42
CA SER A 444 -12.26 -12.26 13.31
C SER A 444 -11.40 -12.53 12.09
N PHE A 445 -11.80 -12.03 10.93
CA PHE A 445 -11.08 -12.23 9.67
C PHE A 445 -9.76 -11.46 9.60
N VAL A 446 -9.70 -10.27 10.20
CA VAL A 446 -8.44 -9.52 10.30
C VAL A 446 -7.46 -10.26 11.20
N ARG A 447 -7.94 -10.81 12.34
CA ARG A 447 -7.11 -11.62 13.25
C ARG A 447 -6.60 -12.89 12.56
N GLU A 448 -7.44 -13.56 11.78
CA GLU A 448 -7.06 -14.72 10.99
C GLU A 448 -5.98 -14.36 9.96
N SER A 449 -6.16 -13.28 9.21
CA SER A 449 -5.19 -12.78 8.24
C SER A 449 -3.85 -12.44 8.91
N GLN A 450 -3.86 -11.78 10.07
CA GLN A 450 -2.66 -11.49 10.86
C GLN A 450 -1.95 -12.77 11.28
N ALA A 451 -2.71 -13.78 11.74
CA ALA A 451 -2.15 -15.07 12.14
C ALA A 451 -1.54 -15.83 10.95
N LYS A 452 -2.23 -15.87 9.80
CA LYS A 452 -1.74 -16.53 8.58
C LYS A 452 -0.45 -15.91 8.06
N VAL A 453 -0.36 -14.58 8.01
CA VAL A 453 0.85 -13.88 7.60
C VAL A 453 2.02 -14.21 8.53
N CYS A 454 1.82 -14.15 9.85
CA CYS A 454 2.88 -14.48 10.80
C CYS A 454 3.27 -15.98 10.79
N ALA A 455 2.35 -16.87 10.46
CA ALA A 455 2.66 -18.29 10.29
C ALA A 455 3.46 -18.57 9.00
N GLY A 456 3.26 -17.77 7.97
CA GLY A 456 3.93 -17.88 6.67
C GLY A 456 5.31 -17.20 6.59
N ASP A 457 5.68 -16.37 7.56
CA ASP A 457 6.88 -15.54 7.54
C ASP A 457 7.73 -15.76 8.81
N ALA A 458 8.93 -16.30 8.65
CA ALA A 458 9.83 -16.64 9.75
C ALA A 458 10.31 -15.43 10.59
N ASN A 459 10.14 -14.21 10.07
CA ASN A 459 10.50 -12.97 10.74
C ASN A 459 9.28 -12.08 11.05
N ALA A 460 8.07 -12.68 11.09
CA ALA A 460 6.86 -12.01 11.56
C ALA A 460 6.31 -12.76 12.78
N TYR A 461 6.05 -12.04 13.86
CA TYR A 461 5.68 -12.60 15.15
C TYR A 461 4.34 -12.06 15.59
N LEU A 462 3.41 -12.97 15.92
CA LEU A 462 2.04 -12.63 16.28
C LEU A 462 1.91 -12.32 17.77
N ILE A 463 1.39 -11.15 18.09
CA ILE A 463 1.09 -10.75 19.46
C ILE A 463 -0.42 -10.83 19.68
N ALA A 464 -0.92 -11.98 20.12
CA ALA A 464 -2.34 -12.20 20.40
C ALA A 464 -2.82 -11.39 21.61
N THR A 465 -4.05 -10.84 21.55
CA THR A 465 -4.56 -9.84 22.49
C THR A 465 -6.02 -10.00 22.86
N CYS A 466 -6.67 -11.13 22.50
CA CYS A 466 -8.09 -11.39 22.79
C CYS A 466 -8.40 -11.77 24.26
N ASP A 467 -7.48 -11.60 25.18
CA ASP A 467 -7.69 -11.62 26.63
C ASP A 467 -7.84 -10.22 27.23
N GLY A 468 -7.76 -9.19 26.40
CA GLY A 468 -7.92 -7.80 26.74
C GLY A 468 -8.58 -7.02 25.63
N GLY A 469 -8.77 -5.75 25.86
CA GLY A 469 -9.55 -4.87 25.01
C GLY A 469 -10.77 -4.34 25.77
N ASP A 470 -11.71 -3.74 25.05
CA ASP A 470 -12.93 -3.19 25.63
C ASP A 470 -14.08 -3.45 24.64
N PRO A 471 -15.09 -4.25 25.01
CA PRO A 471 -16.21 -4.55 24.13
C PRO A 471 -16.94 -3.32 23.60
N ASP A 472 -16.95 -2.24 24.38
CA ASP A 472 -17.72 -1.03 24.08
C ASP A 472 -16.83 0.12 23.57
N ASN A 473 -15.50 -0.09 23.51
CA ASN A 473 -14.58 0.97 23.11
C ASN A 473 -13.46 0.41 22.23
N ILE A 474 -13.43 0.81 20.97
CA ILE A 474 -12.38 0.44 20.01
C ILE A 474 -10.97 0.90 20.43
N HIS A 475 -10.87 1.82 21.38
CA HIS A 475 -9.66 2.38 21.95
C HIS A 475 -9.50 2.01 23.45
N PRO A 476 -9.21 0.74 23.77
CA PRO A 476 -9.05 0.32 25.15
C PRO A 476 -7.86 1.03 25.80
N THR A 477 -7.99 1.37 27.08
CA THR A 477 -6.90 1.97 27.86
C THR A 477 -5.88 0.95 28.35
N GLN A 478 -6.19 -0.32 28.30
CA GLN A 478 -5.29 -1.43 28.61
C GLN A 478 -4.32 -1.65 27.44
N LYS A 479 -3.09 -1.18 27.56
CA LYS A 479 -2.04 -1.32 26.53
C LYS A 479 -0.80 -2.04 27.08
N ARG A 480 -0.63 -2.08 28.40
CA ARG A 480 0.58 -2.59 29.03
C ARG A 480 0.84 -4.05 28.68
N TYR A 481 -0.15 -4.92 28.76
CA TYR A 481 -0.02 -6.35 28.45
C TYR A 481 0.43 -6.58 27.00
N ILE A 482 -0.02 -5.73 26.07
CA ILE A 482 0.40 -5.76 24.68
C ILE A 482 1.89 -5.41 24.58
N CYS A 483 2.31 -4.31 25.22
CA CYS A 483 3.70 -3.85 25.19
C CYS A 483 4.65 -4.85 25.84
N GLU A 484 4.26 -5.48 26.95
CA GLU A 484 5.03 -6.54 27.62
C GLU A 484 5.24 -7.75 26.71
N ARG A 485 4.21 -8.20 25.99
CA ARG A 485 4.31 -9.28 24.99
C ARG A 485 5.21 -8.88 23.83
N VAL A 486 5.04 -7.69 23.27
CA VAL A 486 5.90 -7.15 22.21
C VAL A 486 7.37 -7.16 22.66
N VAL A 487 7.66 -6.65 23.86
CA VAL A 487 9.04 -6.57 24.38
C VAL A 487 9.64 -7.96 24.62
N LYS A 488 8.89 -8.89 25.23
CA LYS A 488 9.34 -10.28 25.42
C LYS A 488 9.66 -10.93 24.04
N SER A 489 8.80 -10.72 23.04
CA SER A 489 9.03 -11.22 21.68
C SER A 489 10.29 -10.62 21.06
N ILE A 490 10.51 -9.32 21.20
CA ILE A 490 11.73 -8.63 20.76
C ILE A 490 12.96 -9.22 21.46
N LEU A 491 12.90 -9.38 22.79
CA LEU A 491 14.03 -9.91 23.57
C LEU A 491 14.37 -11.35 23.21
N SER A 492 13.36 -12.19 23.00
CA SER A 492 13.55 -13.56 22.54
C SER A 492 14.21 -13.61 21.17
N THR A 493 13.66 -12.91 20.19
CA THR A 493 14.02 -13.06 18.77
C THR A 493 15.29 -12.30 18.38
N LEU A 494 15.62 -11.21 19.06
CA LEU A 494 16.76 -10.35 18.70
C LEU A 494 17.90 -10.36 19.72
N TYR A 495 17.64 -10.84 20.95
CA TYR A 495 18.65 -10.80 22.04
C TYR A 495 18.83 -12.17 22.71
N GLY A 496 18.09 -13.20 22.27
CA GLY A 496 18.27 -14.57 22.77
C GLY A 496 17.79 -14.77 24.22
N ALA A 497 16.89 -13.90 24.70
CA ALA A 497 16.28 -14.10 26.03
C ALA A 497 15.43 -15.37 26.04
N ASP A 498 15.36 -16.03 27.20
CA ASP A 498 14.61 -17.27 27.39
C ASP A 498 13.10 -17.00 27.50
N TYR A 499 12.51 -16.53 26.39
CA TYR A 499 11.06 -16.43 26.17
C TYR A 499 10.71 -17.14 24.85
N LEU A 500 9.49 -17.63 24.75
CA LEU A 500 8.95 -18.01 23.45
C LEU A 500 8.77 -16.75 22.59
N PRO A 501 8.91 -16.86 21.26
CA PRO A 501 8.83 -15.66 20.39
C PRO A 501 7.42 -15.09 20.29
N GLN A 502 6.39 -15.89 20.57
CA GLN A 502 4.98 -15.52 20.47
C GLN A 502 4.10 -16.49 21.25
N GLY A 503 2.78 -16.25 21.22
CA GLY A 503 1.80 -17.11 21.85
C GLY A 503 1.57 -18.44 21.12
N PRO A 504 0.82 -19.38 21.76
CA PRO A 504 0.44 -20.62 21.11
C PRO A 504 -0.38 -20.34 19.84
N THR A 505 -0.03 -21.04 18.77
CA THR A 505 -0.76 -21.01 17.51
C THR A 505 -1.20 -22.41 17.10
N TYR A 506 -2.35 -22.54 16.47
CA TYR A 506 -2.82 -23.82 15.96
C TYR A 506 -1.82 -24.41 14.97
N LYS A 507 -1.48 -25.68 15.18
CA LYS A 507 -0.61 -26.46 14.28
C LYS A 507 -1.37 -27.55 13.55
N SER A 508 -2.05 -28.41 14.30
CA SER A 508 -2.81 -29.55 13.74
C SER A 508 -3.76 -30.11 14.79
N HIS A 509 -4.68 -30.92 14.35
CA HIS A 509 -5.53 -31.70 15.24
C HIS A 509 -5.69 -33.16 14.76
N ALA A 510 -6.10 -34.03 15.66
CA ALA A 510 -6.54 -35.39 15.37
C ALA A 510 -7.84 -35.67 16.11
N THR A 511 -8.77 -36.37 15.45
CA THR A 511 -10.02 -36.83 16.08
C THR A 511 -9.78 -38.15 16.77
N ASP A 512 -10.24 -38.27 18.03
CA ASP A 512 -10.25 -39.49 18.82
C ASP A 512 -11.68 -39.74 19.34
N GLY A 513 -12.46 -40.48 18.58
CA GLY A 513 -13.89 -40.70 18.83
C GLY A 513 -14.67 -39.37 18.75
N ALA A 514 -15.33 -38.99 19.86
CA ALA A 514 -16.05 -37.73 19.99
C ALA A 514 -15.17 -36.58 20.44
N SER A 515 -13.86 -36.79 20.61
CA SER A 515 -12.90 -35.78 21.06
C SER A 515 -12.01 -35.32 19.92
N VAL A 516 -11.53 -34.09 20.00
CA VAL A 516 -10.49 -33.54 19.13
C VAL A 516 -9.26 -33.20 19.97
N VAL A 517 -8.10 -33.70 19.59
CA VAL A 517 -6.81 -33.42 20.24
C VAL A 517 -6.01 -32.44 19.42
N ILE A 518 -5.85 -31.22 19.91
CA ILE A 518 -5.18 -30.10 19.23
C ILE A 518 -3.72 -30.03 19.67
N THR A 519 -2.83 -29.92 18.68
CA THR A 519 -1.41 -29.59 18.85
C THR A 519 -1.18 -28.16 18.43
N VAL A 520 -0.44 -27.42 19.24
CA VAL A 520 -0.07 -26.03 18.97
C VAL A 520 1.44 -25.85 18.87
N ASP A 521 1.87 -24.89 18.09
CA ASP A 521 3.23 -24.36 18.13
C ASP A 521 3.34 -23.32 19.27
N ASN A 522 4.53 -23.10 19.81
CA ASN A 522 4.81 -22.20 20.95
C ASN A 522 3.96 -22.48 22.21
N GLY A 523 3.52 -23.73 22.37
CA GLY A 523 2.66 -24.18 23.47
C GLY A 523 3.40 -24.74 24.67
N GLU A 524 4.67 -24.42 24.91
CA GLU A 524 5.39 -24.89 26.09
C GLU A 524 4.74 -24.35 27.37
N GLY A 525 4.42 -25.27 28.32
CA GLY A 525 3.82 -24.92 29.59
C GLY A 525 2.41 -24.31 29.48
N LEU A 526 1.56 -24.84 28.55
CA LEU A 526 0.18 -24.42 28.42
C LEU A 526 -0.55 -24.41 29.78
N TYR A 527 -1.27 -23.32 30.06
CA TYR A 527 -2.08 -23.18 31.26
C TYR A 527 -3.30 -22.28 31.00
N VAL A 528 -4.26 -22.34 31.91
CA VAL A 528 -5.32 -21.35 32.11
C VAL A 528 -5.15 -20.73 33.50
N THR A 529 -5.72 -19.57 33.71
CA THR A 529 -5.77 -18.97 35.06
C THR A 529 -6.47 -19.91 36.03
N ALA A 530 -5.99 -19.99 37.27
CA ALA A 530 -6.46 -20.95 38.27
C ALA A 530 -7.98 -20.90 38.44
N ASP A 531 -8.61 -22.07 38.48
CA ASP A 531 -10.03 -22.29 38.65
C ASP A 531 -10.95 -21.79 37.51
N GLU A 532 -10.40 -21.51 36.32
CA GLU A 532 -11.21 -21.14 35.17
C GLU A 532 -11.31 -22.27 34.14
N GLU A 533 -12.49 -22.38 33.52
CA GLU A 533 -12.71 -23.24 32.36
C GLU A 533 -12.05 -22.61 31.12
N ILE A 534 -11.57 -23.44 30.20
CA ILE A 534 -11.06 -22.99 28.91
C ILE A 534 -12.24 -22.44 28.09
N ARG A 535 -12.11 -21.21 27.64
CA ARG A 535 -13.15 -20.50 26.89
C ARG A 535 -12.88 -20.51 25.40
N GLY A 536 -13.95 -20.42 24.61
CA GLY A 536 -13.92 -20.05 23.21
C GLY A 536 -13.80 -21.19 22.22
N PHE A 537 -13.88 -22.47 22.68
CA PHE A 537 -13.93 -23.61 21.77
C PHE A 537 -15.35 -23.92 21.31
N MET A 538 -15.47 -24.23 20.04
CA MET A 538 -16.68 -24.79 19.42
C MET A 538 -16.29 -25.90 18.48
N LEU A 539 -17.15 -26.94 18.37
CA LEU A 539 -16.98 -28.03 17.44
C LEU A 539 -18.18 -28.14 16.51
N ALA A 540 -17.92 -28.58 15.27
CA ALA A 540 -18.96 -28.96 14.33
C ALA A 540 -18.64 -30.29 13.68
N GLY A 541 -19.71 -31.04 13.34
CA GLY A 541 -19.64 -32.25 12.53
C GLY A 541 -19.66 -31.94 11.03
N ALA A 542 -20.00 -32.95 10.22
CA ALA A 542 -20.13 -32.84 8.78
C ALA A 542 -21.25 -31.85 8.33
N ASP A 543 -22.20 -31.57 9.22
CA ASP A 543 -23.28 -30.63 8.97
C ASP A 543 -22.85 -29.18 9.12
N GLY A 544 -21.63 -28.90 9.62
CA GLY A 544 -21.07 -27.58 9.82
C GLY A 544 -21.74 -26.73 10.90
N LYS A 545 -22.66 -27.34 11.70
CA LYS A 545 -23.27 -26.63 12.83
C LYS A 545 -22.34 -26.66 14.03
N TYR A 546 -21.95 -25.45 14.48
CA TYR A 546 -21.08 -25.28 15.62
C TYR A 546 -21.84 -25.27 16.93
N PHE A 547 -21.31 -26.00 17.88
CA PHE A 547 -21.79 -26.04 19.26
C PHE A 547 -20.64 -25.77 20.22
N ASP A 548 -20.96 -25.16 21.35
CA ASP A 548 -19.99 -24.93 22.40
C ASP A 548 -19.35 -26.23 22.83
N ALA A 549 -18.08 -26.17 23.12
CA ALA A 549 -17.26 -27.30 23.46
C ALA A 549 -16.46 -27.07 24.73
N THR A 550 -16.34 -28.07 25.56
CA THR A 550 -15.46 -28.06 26.71
C THR A 550 -14.05 -28.47 26.31
N ALA A 551 -13.06 -27.89 26.93
CA ALA A 551 -11.66 -28.17 26.62
C ALA A 551 -10.84 -28.37 27.89
N THR A 552 -9.81 -29.22 27.80
CA THR A 552 -8.85 -29.48 28.87
C THR A 552 -7.43 -29.52 28.32
N ILE A 553 -6.43 -29.16 29.14
CA ILE A 553 -5.02 -29.29 28.79
C ILE A 553 -4.52 -30.63 29.36
N SER A 554 -4.04 -31.49 28.48
CA SER A 554 -3.48 -32.80 28.82
C SER A 554 -2.23 -33.11 28.02
N GLY A 555 -1.12 -33.40 28.70
CA GLY A 555 0.15 -33.76 28.05
C GLY A 555 0.67 -32.70 27.08
N GLY A 556 0.45 -31.39 27.37
CA GLY A 556 0.85 -30.28 26.50
C GLY A 556 0.00 -30.13 25.23
N LYS A 557 -1.14 -30.79 25.17
CA LYS A 557 -2.13 -30.65 24.10
C LYS A 557 -3.48 -30.20 24.66
N ILE A 558 -4.35 -29.72 23.80
CA ILE A 558 -5.71 -29.33 24.17
C ILE A 558 -6.68 -30.38 23.67
N VAL A 559 -7.47 -30.93 24.56
CA VAL A 559 -8.51 -31.96 24.26
C VAL A 559 -9.85 -31.25 24.32
N VAL A 560 -10.61 -31.30 23.25
CA VAL A 560 -11.89 -30.62 23.10
C VAL A 560 -13.02 -31.60 22.83
N THR A 561 -14.15 -31.45 23.51
CA THR A 561 -15.34 -32.32 23.38
C THR A 561 -16.61 -31.48 23.40
N SER A 562 -17.67 -32.00 22.76
CA SER A 562 -19.00 -31.40 22.84
C SER A 562 -20.05 -32.54 22.88
N ASP A 563 -20.96 -32.49 23.83
CA ASP A 563 -22.03 -33.47 23.93
C ASP A 563 -22.99 -33.45 22.74
N LYS A 564 -22.97 -32.36 21.98
CA LYS A 564 -23.83 -32.17 20.80
C LYS A 564 -23.16 -32.59 19.48
N VAL A 565 -21.86 -32.95 19.50
CA VAL A 565 -21.09 -33.28 18.29
C VAL A 565 -20.43 -34.66 18.47
N ALA A 566 -21.11 -35.72 18.05
CA ALA A 566 -20.60 -37.08 18.19
C ALA A 566 -19.41 -37.42 17.28
N ALA A 567 -19.28 -36.74 16.13
CA ALA A 567 -18.21 -36.92 15.16
C ALA A 567 -17.67 -35.53 14.73
N PRO A 568 -16.80 -34.93 15.52
CA PRO A 568 -16.28 -33.59 15.23
C PRO A 568 -15.33 -33.60 14.02
N ILE A 569 -15.51 -32.64 13.14
CA ILE A 569 -14.67 -32.38 11.94
C ILE A 569 -14.04 -30.99 12.00
N TYR A 570 -14.83 -29.98 12.36
CA TYR A 570 -14.39 -28.61 12.35
C TYR A 570 -14.30 -28.02 13.76
N ILE A 571 -13.33 -27.15 13.95
CA ILE A 571 -13.01 -26.50 15.21
C ILE A 571 -13.00 -25.00 15.00
N LYS A 572 -13.61 -24.26 15.93
CA LYS A 572 -13.37 -22.84 16.13
C LYS A 572 -12.81 -22.61 17.53
N TYR A 573 -11.82 -21.71 17.66
CA TYR A 573 -11.33 -21.21 18.93
C TYR A 573 -11.29 -19.69 18.84
N GLY A 574 -12.15 -19.03 19.59
CA GLY A 574 -12.22 -17.57 19.63
C GLY A 574 -12.48 -16.91 18.28
N PHE A 575 -12.99 -17.64 17.29
CA PHE A 575 -13.32 -17.08 15.98
C PHE A 575 -14.67 -16.41 16.04
N SER A 576 -14.71 -15.28 16.70
CA SER A 576 -15.89 -14.46 16.91
C SER A 576 -15.52 -12.99 17.06
N LYS A 577 -16.52 -12.12 17.04
CA LYS A 577 -16.37 -10.68 17.12
C LYS A 577 -15.66 -10.23 18.39
N CYS A 578 -16.08 -10.77 19.54
CA CYS A 578 -15.62 -10.37 20.85
C CYS A 578 -15.29 -11.59 21.76
N PRO A 579 -14.28 -12.39 21.41
CA PRO A 579 -13.92 -13.55 22.20
C PRO A 579 -13.01 -13.18 23.36
N PHE A 580 -13.41 -13.45 24.59
CA PHE A 580 -12.52 -13.41 25.75
C PHE A 580 -11.86 -14.77 25.94
N LEU A 581 -10.56 -14.86 25.69
CA LEU A 581 -9.80 -16.10 25.70
C LEU A 581 -8.85 -16.17 26.90
N ASN A 582 -8.48 -17.38 27.32
CA ASN A 582 -7.72 -17.59 28.55
C ASN A 582 -6.73 -18.76 28.51
N VAL A 583 -6.29 -19.18 27.33
CA VAL A 583 -5.23 -20.21 27.20
C VAL A 583 -3.90 -19.53 26.95
N TYR A 584 -2.90 -19.81 27.77
CA TYR A 584 -1.59 -19.19 27.74
C TYR A 584 -0.46 -20.22 27.67
N ASN A 585 0.71 -19.78 27.19
CA ASN A 585 1.96 -20.53 27.35
C ASN A 585 2.73 -20.06 28.59
N LYS A 586 3.88 -20.71 28.89
CA LYS A 586 4.73 -20.43 30.08
C LYS A 586 5.08 -18.96 30.27
N ASP A 587 5.16 -18.18 29.19
CA ASP A 587 5.58 -16.77 29.21
C ASP A 587 4.40 -15.79 29.29
N GLY A 588 3.17 -16.29 29.38
CA GLY A 588 1.95 -15.50 29.51
C GLY A 588 1.46 -14.92 28.19
N TYR A 589 1.89 -15.48 27.06
CA TYR A 589 1.31 -15.16 25.77
C TYR A 589 -0.01 -15.92 25.58
N LEU A 590 -1.01 -15.20 25.15
CA LEU A 590 -2.31 -15.75 24.80
C LEU A 590 -2.23 -16.64 23.55
N MET A 591 -3.00 -17.72 23.53
CA MET A 591 -3.25 -18.52 22.33
C MET A 591 -4.07 -17.72 21.31
N SER A 592 -3.60 -17.70 20.07
CA SER A 592 -4.28 -16.99 18.97
C SER A 592 -5.59 -17.67 18.59
N PRO A 593 -6.67 -16.93 18.30
CA PRO A 593 -7.87 -17.45 17.69
C PRO A 593 -7.58 -18.18 16.37
N PHE A 594 -8.34 -19.22 16.08
CA PHE A 594 -8.26 -19.95 14.82
C PHE A 594 -9.57 -20.65 14.48
N ARG A 595 -9.68 -21.12 13.25
CA ARG A 595 -10.69 -22.05 12.77
C ARG A 595 -10.06 -23.06 11.81
N THR A 596 -10.71 -24.20 11.62
CA THR A 596 -10.24 -25.25 10.72
C THR A 596 -11.11 -25.41 9.47
N ASP A 597 -12.21 -24.69 9.40
CA ASP A 597 -13.11 -24.61 8.24
C ASP A 597 -12.63 -23.58 7.19
N THR A 598 -11.32 -23.40 7.05
CA THR A 598 -10.70 -22.36 6.20
C THR A 598 -10.88 -22.58 4.69
N ASN A 599 -11.36 -23.75 4.29
CA ASN A 599 -11.67 -24.04 2.89
C ASN A 599 -13.10 -23.62 2.49
N GLY A 600 -13.75 -22.78 3.30
CA GLY A 600 -15.07 -22.25 3.01
C GLY A 600 -16.22 -23.24 3.26
N HIS A 601 -15.92 -24.51 3.49
CA HIS A 601 -16.94 -25.54 3.67
C HIS A 601 -17.74 -25.30 4.95
N ASN A 602 -19.05 -25.08 4.79
CA ASN A 602 -20.03 -25.11 5.86
C ASN A 602 -20.03 -23.94 6.86
N ILE A 603 -19.74 -22.71 6.42
CA ILE A 603 -19.98 -21.56 7.30
C ILE A 603 -21.47 -21.32 7.46
N ASP A 604 -21.93 -21.38 8.71
CA ASP A 604 -23.29 -21.03 9.09
C ASP A 604 -23.42 -19.49 9.00
N LEU A 605 -24.17 -19.00 8.01
CA LEU A 605 -24.45 -17.59 7.84
C LEU A 605 -25.36 -17.04 8.95
N LEU A 606 -25.92 -17.91 9.77
CA LEU A 606 -26.83 -17.59 10.86
C LEU A 606 -26.15 -17.63 12.23
N ASP A 607 -24.86 -17.32 12.34
CA ASP A 607 -24.20 -17.24 13.64
C ASP A 607 -24.67 -15.99 14.43
N TYR A 608 -25.96 -15.97 14.71
CA TYR A 608 -26.69 -14.91 15.39
C TYR A 608 -26.64 -15.03 16.93
N ARG A 609 -25.90 -16.01 17.45
CA ARG A 609 -25.74 -16.24 18.89
C ARG A 609 -25.03 -15.07 19.60
N GLU A 610 -24.35 -14.23 18.84
CA GLU A 610 -23.53 -13.14 19.35
C GLU A 610 -24.04 -11.73 19.06
N GLY A 611 -25.26 -11.52 18.59
CA GLY A 611 -25.79 -10.17 18.52
C GLY A 611 -26.71 -9.82 17.34
N ALA A 612 -27.14 -8.60 17.35
CA ALA A 612 -28.20 -8.08 16.50
C ALA A 612 -27.89 -8.25 15.02
N VAL A 613 -28.81 -8.88 14.32
CA VAL A 613 -28.90 -8.89 12.87
C VAL A 613 -29.30 -7.48 12.43
N TYR A 614 -28.52 -6.87 11.55
CA TYR A 614 -28.81 -5.53 11.08
C TYR A 614 -30.02 -5.56 10.15
N THR A 615 -31.03 -4.72 10.41
CA THR A 615 -32.17 -4.51 9.53
C THR A 615 -32.11 -3.14 8.93
N SER A 616 -32.09 -3.04 7.60
CA SER A 616 -32.27 -1.77 6.89
C SER A 616 -33.70 -1.66 6.38
N ASN A 617 -34.22 -0.45 6.41
CA ASN A 617 -35.62 -0.21 6.10
C ASN A 617 -35.79 0.88 5.03
N PRO A 618 -35.25 0.70 3.82
CA PRO A 618 -35.34 1.73 2.77
C PRO A 618 -36.75 1.98 2.27
N GLY A 619 -37.71 1.07 2.54
CA GLY A 619 -39.12 1.20 2.14
C GLY A 619 -40.10 1.58 3.26
N GLY A 620 -39.60 1.99 4.44
CA GLY A 620 -40.49 2.36 5.57
C GLY A 620 -41.10 1.16 6.32
N MET A 621 -40.60 -0.06 6.12
CA MET A 621 -41.12 -1.28 6.72
C MET A 621 -40.23 -1.79 7.84
N ALA A 622 -40.79 -2.04 9.02
CA ALA A 622 -40.04 -2.61 10.13
C ALA A 622 -39.79 -4.12 9.93
N MET A 623 -38.55 -4.55 10.17
CA MET A 623 -38.19 -5.95 10.25
C MET A 623 -37.81 -6.24 11.70
N GLU A 624 -38.47 -7.24 12.30
CA GLU A 624 -38.16 -7.72 13.65
C GLU A 624 -37.55 -9.10 13.58
N THR A 625 -36.57 -9.36 14.41
CA THR A 625 -35.90 -10.65 14.47
C THR A 625 -35.94 -11.22 15.88
N ALA A 626 -36.08 -12.53 15.96
CA ALA A 626 -36.01 -13.28 17.21
C ALA A 626 -35.39 -14.64 16.97
N VAL A 627 -34.63 -15.15 17.93
CA VAL A 627 -34.23 -16.55 17.94
C VAL A 627 -35.33 -17.35 18.59
N VAL A 628 -35.84 -18.34 17.88
CA VAL A 628 -36.92 -19.19 18.32
C VAL A 628 -36.51 -20.67 18.26
N ASP A 629 -37.07 -21.47 19.16
CA ASP A 629 -36.94 -22.92 19.06
C ASP A 629 -38.01 -23.49 18.12
N VAL A 630 -37.59 -24.35 17.21
CA VAL A 630 -38.46 -25.09 16.30
C VAL A 630 -38.10 -26.59 16.44
N ASP A 631 -38.91 -27.33 17.18
CA ASP A 631 -38.73 -28.76 17.42
C ASP A 631 -37.33 -29.13 18.00
N GLY A 632 -36.78 -28.31 18.87
CA GLY A 632 -35.44 -28.46 19.48
C GLY A 632 -34.30 -27.89 18.65
N GLU A 633 -34.57 -27.20 17.55
CA GLU A 633 -33.60 -26.54 16.71
C GLU A 633 -33.77 -25.02 16.76
N ALA A 634 -32.68 -24.28 16.96
CA ALA A 634 -32.72 -22.84 16.96
C ALA A 634 -32.92 -22.32 15.53
N ALA A 635 -33.84 -21.40 15.34
CA ALA A 635 -34.13 -20.75 14.09
C ALA A 635 -34.15 -19.24 14.25
N LEU A 636 -33.67 -18.53 13.23
CA LEU A 636 -33.84 -17.07 13.14
C LEU A 636 -35.23 -16.78 12.59
N GLN A 637 -36.12 -16.30 13.44
CA GLN A 637 -37.43 -15.79 13.00
C GLN A 637 -37.29 -14.35 12.57
N VAL A 638 -37.76 -14.07 11.34
CA VAL A 638 -37.80 -12.75 10.74
C VAL A 638 -39.25 -12.39 10.51
N THR A 639 -39.74 -11.32 11.11
CA THR A 639 -41.08 -10.82 10.93
C THR A 639 -41.04 -9.45 10.26
N LYS A 640 -41.55 -9.35 9.05
CA LYS A 640 -41.81 -8.08 8.40
C LYS A 640 -43.16 -7.58 8.91
N THR A 641 -43.17 -6.44 9.60
CA THR A 641 -44.39 -5.77 10.01
C THR A 641 -44.87 -4.84 8.91
N GLY A 642 -46.17 -4.83 8.62
CA GLY A 642 -46.73 -4.21 7.43
C GLY A 642 -46.42 -2.73 7.24
N GLY A 643 -46.49 -2.29 5.99
CA GLY A 643 -46.33 -0.90 5.55
C GLY A 643 -47.35 -0.62 4.45
N GLU A 644 -47.71 0.64 4.26
CA GLU A 644 -48.79 1.14 3.41
C GLU A 644 -48.51 1.13 1.89
N SER A 645 -47.43 0.57 1.40
CA SER A 645 -47.13 0.62 -0.04
C SER A 645 -46.82 -0.74 -0.64
N ASP A 646 -47.39 -0.96 -1.79
CA ASP A 646 -47.13 -2.06 -2.74
C ASP A 646 -45.64 -2.12 -3.24
N LYS A 647 -44.82 -1.16 -2.85
CA LYS A 647 -43.35 -1.08 -3.17
C LYS A 647 -42.44 -1.28 -1.98
N GLY A 648 -42.97 -1.56 -0.79
CA GLY A 648 -42.15 -1.73 0.41
C GLY A 648 -41.45 -3.08 0.46
N TYR A 649 -40.19 -3.05 0.78
CA TYR A 649 -39.40 -4.23 1.10
C TYR A 649 -38.56 -4.03 2.37
N GLY A 650 -38.35 -5.10 3.10
CA GLY A 650 -37.42 -5.12 4.23
C GLY A 650 -36.17 -5.92 3.88
N ILE A 651 -35.03 -5.48 4.34
CA ILE A 651 -33.74 -6.16 4.16
C ILE A 651 -33.23 -6.60 5.53
N LEU A 652 -32.85 -7.85 5.62
CA LEU A 652 -32.16 -8.44 6.75
C LEU A 652 -30.79 -8.91 6.31
N GLU A 653 -29.74 -8.43 6.95
CA GLU A 653 -28.40 -8.96 6.74
C GLU A 653 -28.23 -10.27 7.54
N LEU A 654 -28.05 -11.39 6.84
CA LEU A 654 -27.84 -12.70 7.44
C LEU A 654 -26.40 -12.93 7.92
N THR A 655 -25.49 -12.10 7.49
CA THR A 655 -24.08 -12.15 7.89
C THR A 655 -23.64 -10.81 8.48
N LYS A 656 -22.65 -10.86 9.33
CA LYS A 656 -21.99 -9.65 9.81
C LYS A 656 -21.12 -9.06 8.70
N TRP A 657 -20.96 -7.74 8.70
CA TRP A 657 -19.98 -7.06 7.87
C TRP A 657 -18.59 -7.60 8.15
N GLY A 658 -18.03 -8.27 7.20
CA GLY A 658 -16.72 -8.87 7.24
C GLY A 658 -16.59 -9.67 5.97
N ALA A 659 -15.42 -9.76 5.39
CA ALA A 659 -15.27 -10.53 4.18
C ALA A 659 -15.62 -12.00 4.45
N VAL A 660 -16.57 -12.47 3.70
CA VAL A 660 -17.01 -13.86 3.68
C VAL A 660 -16.46 -14.41 2.38
N GLY A 661 -15.24 -14.97 2.40
CA GLY A 661 -14.65 -15.57 1.23
C GLY A 661 -14.93 -17.06 1.20
N TYR A 662 -15.57 -17.57 0.16
CA TYR A 662 -15.91 -18.96 0.01
C TYR A 662 -15.53 -19.48 -1.36
N ASP A 663 -15.10 -20.73 -1.40
CA ASP A 663 -14.91 -21.49 -2.63
C ASP A 663 -16.16 -22.29 -3.03
N GLU A 664 -17.20 -22.30 -2.17
CA GLU A 664 -18.43 -23.04 -2.42
C GLU A 664 -19.33 -22.36 -3.42
N HIS A 665 -20.08 -23.17 -4.15
CA HIS A 665 -20.75 -22.77 -5.37
C HIS A 665 -22.26 -22.74 -5.24
N ALA A 666 -22.84 -22.99 -4.06
CA ALA A 666 -24.26 -22.89 -3.83
C ALA A 666 -24.59 -22.37 -2.43
N LEU A 667 -25.66 -21.58 -2.33
CA LEU A 667 -26.27 -21.20 -1.06
C LEU A 667 -27.32 -22.27 -0.69
N LYS A 668 -27.13 -22.92 0.45
CA LYS A 668 -28.10 -23.85 1.03
C LYS A 668 -28.93 -23.12 2.07
N LEU A 669 -30.24 -23.24 1.95
CA LEU A 669 -31.22 -22.62 2.83
C LEU A 669 -32.21 -23.67 3.30
N ARG A 670 -32.62 -23.61 4.57
CA ARG A 670 -33.78 -24.35 5.11
C ARG A 670 -34.69 -23.36 5.80
N LEU A 671 -35.88 -23.20 5.23
CA LEU A 671 -36.80 -22.13 5.59
C LEU A 671 -38.16 -22.71 5.97
N ILE A 672 -38.83 -22.04 6.92
CA ILE A 672 -40.28 -22.20 7.14
C ILE A 672 -40.90 -20.84 6.83
N GLY A 673 -41.79 -20.79 5.85
CA GLY A 673 -42.51 -19.59 5.49
C GLY A 673 -43.86 -19.47 6.21
N SER A 674 -44.58 -18.43 5.88
CA SER A 674 -45.94 -18.19 6.42
C SER A 674 -47.05 -18.56 5.45
N GLY A 675 -46.78 -18.99 4.25
CA GLY A 675 -47.75 -19.22 3.19
C GLY A 675 -48.40 -17.94 2.69
N SER A 676 -47.76 -16.80 2.88
CA SER A 676 -48.29 -15.44 2.61
C SER A 676 -48.28 -15.07 1.14
N GLY A 677 -47.55 -15.81 0.30
CA GLY A 677 -47.31 -15.43 -1.08
C GLY A 677 -46.24 -14.33 -1.24
N ALA A 678 -45.57 -13.92 -0.16
CA ALA A 678 -44.50 -12.96 -0.20
C ALA A 678 -43.34 -13.41 -1.12
N LYS A 679 -42.59 -12.50 -1.66
CA LYS A 679 -41.38 -12.80 -2.40
C LYS A 679 -40.16 -12.65 -1.51
N LEU A 680 -39.40 -13.75 -1.40
CA LEU A 680 -38.14 -13.82 -0.69
C LEU A 680 -37.02 -13.77 -1.71
N VAL A 681 -36.07 -12.86 -1.50
CA VAL A 681 -34.90 -12.70 -2.37
C VAL A 681 -33.66 -12.79 -1.49
N PHE A 682 -32.72 -13.61 -1.87
CA PHE A 682 -31.40 -13.65 -1.24
C PHE A 682 -30.44 -12.86 -2.11
N ARG A 683 -29.69 -11.95 -1.50
CA ARG A 683 -28.76 -11.07 -2.20
C ARG A 683 -27.37 -11.19 -1.59
N MET A 684 -26.37 -11.44 -2.42
CA MET A 684 -24.95 -11.35 -2.06
C MET A 684 -24.45 -9.96 -2.41
N VAL A 685 -23.60 -9.41 -1.56
CA VAL A 685 -22.92 -8.13 -1.77
C VAL A 685 -21.42 -8.37 -1.70
N GLU A 686 -20.72 -8.02 -2.77
CA GLU A 686 -19.27 -8.13 -2.85
C GLU A 686 -18.56 -6.94 -2.22
N SER A 687 -17.26 -7.08 -1.99
CA SER A 687 -16.42 -6.01 -1.45
C SER A 687 -16.29 -4.80 -2.40
N SER A 688 -16.53 -5.01 -3.69
CA SER A 688 -16.69 -3.95 -4.71
C SER A 688 -18.02 -3.19 -4.62
N TYR A 689 -18.95 -3.65 -3.74
CA TYR A 689 -20.36 -3.24 -3.67
C TYR A 689 -21.22 -3.68 -4.86
N GLU A 690 -20.72 -4.57 -5.68
CA GLU A 690 -21.54 -5.28 -6.64
C GLU A 690 -22.54 -6.17 -5.91
N THR A 691 -23.76 -6.25 -6.45
CA THR A 691 -24.82 -7.02 -5.81
C THR A 691 -25.46 -8.04 -6.75
N TRP A 692 -25.66 -9.22 -6.22
CA TRP A 692 -26.17 -10.39 -6.92
C TRP A 692 -27.37 -10.95 -6.19
N ALA A 693 -28.49 -11.07 -6.82
CA ALA A 693 -29.73 -11.52 -6.20
C ALA A 693 -30.27 -12.80 -6.83
N THR A 694 -30.88 -13.64 -6.01
CA THR A 694 -31.68 -14.77 -6.52
C THR A 694 -32.90 -14.28 -7.29
N PRO A 695 -33.46 -15.09 -8.18
CA PRO A 695 -34.86 -14.95 -8.57
C PRO A 695 -35.78 -14.95 -7.36
N ASP A 696 -36.99 -14.37 -7.51
CA ASP A 696 -37.97 -14.35 -6.43
C ASP A 696 -38.39 -15.78 -6.05
N LEU A 697 -38.21 -16.12 -4.77
CA LEU A 697 -38.80 -17.31 -4.16
C LEU A 697 -40.15 -16.91 -3.57
N THR A 698 -41.22 -17.58 -3.98
CA THR A 698 -42.55 -17.26 -3.43
C THR A 698 -42.77 -18.02 -2.11
N ASP A 699 -43.10 -17.29 -1.03
CA ASP A 699 -43.51 -17.84 0.26
C ASP A 699 -44.91 -18.50 0.19
N ASN A 700 -44.97 -19.69 -0.37
CA ASN A 700 -46.15 -20.49 -0.48
C ASN A 700 -46.08 -21.80 0.34
N PHE A 701 -45.17 -21.86 1.31
CA PHE A 701 -44.93 -23.03 2.16
C PHE A 701 -45.02 -22.69 3.65
N THR A 702 -45.48 -23.63 4.47
CA THR A 702 -45.63 -23.49 5.94
C THR A 702 -44.91 -24.55 6.72
N THR A 703 -44.23 -25.44 6.03
CA THR A 703 -43.36 -26.46 6.61
C THR A 703 -41.91 -26.24 6.14
N ALA A 704 -40.95 -26.82 6.83
CA ALA A 704 -39.53 -26.66 6.46
C ALA A 704 -39.30 -27.13 5.01
N GLN A 705 -38.74 -26.22 4.21
CA GLN A 705 -38.34 -26.47 2.83
C GLN A 705 -36.82 -26.24 2.72
N GLU A 706 -36.15 -27.10 1.98
CA GLU A 706 -34.75 -26.97 1.67
C GLU A 706 -34.57 -26.42 0.24
N PHE A 707 -33.70 -25.46 0.10
CA PHE A 707 -33.30 -24.87 -1.17
C PHE A 707 -31.77 -24.95 -1.29
N VAL A 708 -31.28 -25.41 -2.42
CA VAL A 708 -29.87 -25.33 -2.80
C VAL A 708 -29.81 -24.46 -4.05
N ILE A 709 -29.25 -23.29 -3.91
CA ILE A 709 -29.23 -22.25 -4.94
C ILE A 709 -27.79 -22.07 -5.41
N PRO A 710 -27.39 -22.64 -6.57
CA PRO A 710 -26.08 -22.41 -7.16
C PRO A 710 -25.83 -20.92 -7.38
N HIS A 711 -24.59 -20.46 -7.24
CA HIS A 711 -24.25 -19.05 -7.46
C HIS A 711 -24.65 -18.55 -8.86
N SER A 712 -24.71 -19.43 -9.84
CA SER A 712 -25.15 -19.16 -11.19
C SER A 712 -26.62 -18.72 -11.33
N TYR A 713 -27.44 -18.96 -10.32
CA TYR A 713 -28.84 -18.48 -10.27
C TYR A 713 -28.94 -17.03 -9.77
N PHE A 714 -27.88 -16.51 -9.16
CA PHE A 714 -27.86 -15.12 -8.78
C PHE A 714 -27.66 -14.24 -10.02
N ARG A 715 -28.38 -13.15 -10.08
CA ARG A 715 -28.36 -12.19 -11.18
C ARG A 715 -27.89 -10.85 -10.67
N VAL A 716 -27.18 -10.13 -11.51
CA VAL A 716 -26.76 -8.75 -11.26
C VAL A 716 -27.99 -7.93 -10.84
N SER A 717 -27.90 -7.28 -9.71
CA SER A 717 -28.93 -6.35 -9.23
C SER A 717 -28.50 -4.88 -9.32
N ASN A 718 -27.23 -4.61 -9.59
CA ASN A 718 -26.67 -3.32 -9.98
C ASN A 718 -25.60 -3.52 -11.07
N GLU A 719 -24.93 -2.45 -11.51
CA GLU A 719 -23.81 -2.57 -12.45
C GLU A 719 -22.68 -3.39 -11.83
N ALA A 720 -22.40 -4.54 -12.41
CA ALA A 720 -21.38 -5.48 -11.97
C ALA A 720 -20.58 -6.01 -13.18
N ASN A 721 -19.39 -6.55 -12.91
CA ASN A 721 -18.49 -7.10 -13.94
C ASN A 721 -19.03 -8.36 -14.65
N GLY A 722 -20.12 -8.92 -14.18
CA GLY A 722 -20.80 -10.08 -14.80
C GLY A 722 -20.44 -11.43 -14.20
N ILE A 723 -19.54 -11.51 -13.25
CA ILE A 723 -19.15 -12.74 -12.54
C ILE A 723 -19.16 -12.51 -11.03
N VAL A 724 -19.80 -13.42 -10.29
CA VAL A 724 -19.79 -13.40 -8.83
C VAL A 724 -18.40 -13.81 -8.35
N ASP A 725 -17.73 -12.89 -7.65
CA ASP A 725 -16.51 -13.21 -6.93
C ASP A 725 -16.85 -13.74 -5.53
N LEU A 726 -16.97 -15.06 -5.42
CA LEU A 726 -17.33 -15.72 -4.17
C LEU A 726 -16.34 -15.45 -3.03
N GLN A 727 -15.07 -15.15 -3.35
CA GLN A 727 -14.05 -14.84 -2.35
C GLN A 727 -14.15 -13.41 -1.83
N SER A 728 -14.89 -12.55 -2.52
CA SER A 728 -15.07 -11.15 -2.14
C SER A 728 -16.46 -10.83 -1.55
N ILE A 729 -17.31 -11.83 -1.32
CA ILE A 729 -18.62 -11.62 -0.72
C ILE A 729 -18.48 -11.05 0.69
N MET A 730 -19.04 -9.88 0.90
CA MET A 730 -19.05 -9.17 2.17
C MET A 730 -20.21 -9.57 3.07
N ARG A 731 -21.38 -9.82 2.47
CA ARG A 731 -22.60 -10.13 3.19
C ARG A 731 -23.61 -10.83 2.32
N VAL A 732 -24.51 -11.54 2.99
CA VAL A 732 -25.71 -12.13 2.40
C VAL A 732 -26.92 -11.51 3.07
N GLU A 733 -27.89 -11.10 2.27
CA GLU A 733 -29.09 -10.44 2.72
C GLU A 733 -30.35 -11.24 2.35
N LEU A 734 -31.34 -11.26 3.25
CA LEU A 734 -32.71 -11.69 2.96
C LEU A 734 -33.58 -10.45 2.74
N ILE A 735 -34.22 -10.38 1.59
CA ILE A 735 -35.15 -9.33 1.24
C ILE A 735 -36.58 -9.92 1.16
N ILE A 736 -37.52 -9.35 1.90
CA ILE A 736 -38.91 -9.73 1.85
C ILE A 736 -39.67 -8.61 1.18
N LYS A 737 -40.36 -8.88 0.04
CA LYS A 737 -41.09 -7.89 -0.75
C LYS A 737 -42.47 -8.36 -1.21
N ASP A 738 -43.23 -7.45 -1.78
CA ASP A 738 -44.49 -7.65 -2.46
C ASP A 738 -45.65 -8.13 -1.57
N VAL A 739 -45.69 -7.74 -0.29
CA VAL A 739 -46.87 -7.96 0.57
C VAL A 739 -47.17 -6.78 1.48
N ASN A 740 -48.42 -6.46 1.63
CA ASN A 740 -48.96 -5.42 2.50
C ASN A 740 -49.32 -5.92 3.91
N THR A 741 -49.17 -7.20 4.16
CA THR A 741 -49.46 -7.86 5.45
C THR A 741 -48.19 -8.25 6.18
N ALA A 742 -48.29 -8.47 7.48
CA ALA A 742 -47.18 -9.05 8.25
C ALA A 742 -46.81 -10.43 7.72
N VAL A 743 -45.51 -10.64 7.50
CA VAL A 743 -44.94 -11.91 7.02
C VAL A 743 -43.92 -12.40 7.97
N THR A 744 -43.95 -13.65 8.38
CA THR A 744 -43.00 -14.29 9.23
C THR A 744 -42.31 -15.44 8.50
N VAL A 745 -40.98 -15.36 8.40
CA VAL A 745 -40.15 -16.43 7.86
C VAL A 745 -39.20 -16.91 8.96
N LYS A 746 -39.03 -18.22 9.15
CA LYS A 746 -38.02 -18.78 10.03
C LYS A 746 -36.90 -19.37 9.18
N VAL A 747 -35.70 -18.96 9.43
CA VAL A 747 -34.51 -19.46 8.76
C VAL A 747 -33.83 -20.44 9.73
N LEU A 748 -33.88 -21.70 9.39
CA LEU A 748 -33.28 -22.80 10.15
C LEU A 748 -31.85 -23.04 9.76
N GLU A 749 -31.52 -22.83 8.48
CA GLU A 749 -30.21 -23.01 7.92
C GLU A 749 -29.98 -22.01 6.79
N ALA A 750 -28.83 -21.36 6.79
CA ALA A 750 -28.32 -20.59 5.67
C ALA A 750 -26.81 -20.70 5.63
N ARG A 751 -26.27 -21.37 4.62
CA ARG A 751 -24.84 -21.57 4.47
C ARG A 751 -24.44 -21.79 3.03
N PHE A 752 -23.19 -21.56 2.70
CA PHE A 752 -22.62 -22.01 1.44
C PHE A 752 -22.24 -23.48 1.52
N VAL A 753 -22.41 -24.20 0.44
CA VAL A 753 -22.11 -25.63 0.34
C VAL A 753 -21.40 -25.92 -0.97
N ASP A 754 -20.60 -26.97 -0.97
CA ASP A 754 -20.06 -27.52 -2.20
C ASP A 754 -21.19 -27.91 -3.14
N TYR A 755 -21.04 -27.47 -4.37
CA TYR A 755 -21.89 -27.86 -5.46
C TYR A 755 -21.02 -28.44 -6.57
N THR A 756 -21.38 -29.60 -7.06
CA THR A 756 -20.58 -30.31 -8.07
C THR A 756 -20.38 -29.43 -9.28
N ARG A 757 -19.16 -28.97 -9.49
CA ARG A 757 -18.77 -28.19 -10.66
C ARG A 757 -18.82 -29.08 -11.90
N THR A 758 -19.23 -28.51 -13.02
CA THR A 758 -19.16 -29.11 -14.33
C THR A 758 -18.43 -28.15 -15.28
N ALA A 759 -18.18 -28.60 -16.51
CA ALA A 759 -17.84 -27.67 -17.58
C ALA A 759 -18.93 -26.59 -17.68
N PRO A 760 -18.59 -25.38 -18.18
CA PRO A 760 -19.54 -24.27 -18.27
C PRO A 760 -20.85 -24.67 -18.93
N ALA A 761 -21.99 -24.22 -18.40
CA ALA A 761 -23.31 -24.55 -18.91
C ALA A 761 -23.62 -23.84 -20.24
N ALA A 762 -24.67 -24.27 -20.92
CA ALA A 762 -25.13 -23.64 -22.14
C ALA A 762 -25.59 -22.19 -21.91
N PHE A 763 -25.22 -21.31 -22.81
CA PHE A 763 -25.57 -19.87 -22.79
C PHE A 763 -25.72 -19.36 -24.23
N ALA A 764 -26.11 -18.10 -24.41
CA ALA A 764 -26.36 -17.55 -25.74
C ALA A 764 -25.72 -16.17 -25.93
N ILE A 765 -25.37 -15.86 -27.15
CA ILE A 765 -25.11 -14.47 -27.56
C ILE A 765 -26.44 -13.73 -27.53
N LYS A 766 -26.49 -12.59 -26.82
CA LYS A 766 -27.67 -11.74 -26.72
C LYS A 766 -27.70 -10.66 -27.79
N GLU A 767 -26.55 -10.12 -28.12
CA GLU A 767 -26.38 -9.04 -29.05
C GLU A 767 -24.98 -9.09 -29.68
N ALA A 768 -24.92 -8.90 -30.97
CA ALA A 768 -23.69 -8.55 -31.69
C ALA A 768 -24.05 -7.40 -32.62
N LYS A 769 -23.64 -6.19 -32.29
CA LYS A 769 -24.03 -4.97 -33.00
C LYS A 769 -22.81 -4.16 -33.38
N ASN A 770 -22.75 -3.73 -34.61
CA ASN A 770 -21.80 -2.76 -35.11
C ASN A 770 -22.50 -1.40 -35.21
N ASP A 771 -22.04 -0.38 -34.51
CA ASP A 771 -22.54 1.00 -34.63
C ASP A 771 -21.65 1.85 -35.56
N GLY A 772 -20.72 1.16 -36.26
CA GLY A 772 -19.87 1.65 -37.33
C GLY A 772 -18.51 2.17 -36.86
N ARG A 773 -18.28 2.29 -35.58
CA ARG A 773 -16.98 2.54 -34.99
C ARG A 773 -16.63 1.48 -33.98
N GLU A 774 -17.59 1.06 -33.21
CA GLU A 774 -17.43 0.02 -32.23
C GLU A 774 -18.34 -1.16 -32.54
N VAL A 775 -17.83 -2.33 -32.34
CA VAL A 775 -18.61 -3.56 -32.32
C VAL A 775 -18.82 -3.99 -30.89
N THR A 776 -20.08 -4.04 -30.49
CA THR A 776 -20.46 -4.53 -29.16
C THR A 776 -20.95 -5.96 -29.27
N VAL A 777 -20.38 -6.84 -28.45
CA VAL A 777 -20.82 -8.23 -28.26
C VAL A 777 -21.31 -8.39 -26.83
N LYS A 778 -22.60 -8.72 -26.63
CA LYS A 778 -23.19 -9.06 -25.34
C LYS A 778 -23.66 -10.51 -25.35
N TYR A 779 -23.44 -11.21 -24.26
CA TYR A 779 -23.82 -12.62 -24.11
C TYR A 779 -24.37 -12.91 -22.73
N GLY A 780 -25.00 -14.06 -22.59
CA GLY A 780 -25.54 -14.51 -21.33
C GLY A 780 -24.45 -15.04 -20.41
N PHE A 781 -24.77 -15.09 -19.14
CA PHE A 781 -23.98 -15.79 -18.16
C PHE A 781 -24.02 -17.31 -18.47
N SER A 782 -22.87 -17.98 -18.29
CA SER A 782 -22.73 -19.45 -18.34
C SER A 782 -22.33 -19.94 -16.95
N ASP A 783 -23.12 -20.87 -16.42
CA ASP A 783 -22.86 -21.47 -15.11
C ASP A 783 -21.45 -22.06 -15.08
N PHE A 784 -20.72 -21.84 -14.00
CA PHE A 784 -19.36 -22.30 -13.76
C PHE A 784 -18.27 -21.70 -14.68
N ALA A 785 -18.59 -20.74 -15.54
CA ALA A 785 -17.56 -20.06 -16.32
C ALA A 785 -16.68 -19.20 -15.41
N THR A 786 -15.37 -19.31 -15.59
CA THR A 786 -14.38 -18.44 -14.95
C THR A 786 -13.91 -17.32 -15.89
N SER A 787 -14.11 -17.51 -17.19
CA SER A 787 -13.80 -16.52 -18.22
C SER A 787 -14.54 -16.82 -19.52
N TYR A 788 -14.55 -15.83 -20.41
CA TYR A 788 -15.13 -15.91 -21.75
C TYR A 788 -14.09 -15.52 -22.80
N ARG A 789 -13.94 -16.32 -23.84
CA ARG A 789 -13.12 -15.99 -24.99
C ARG A 789 -13.99 -15.60 -26.16
N ILE A 790 -13.78 -14.42 -26.69
CA ILE A 790 -14.50 -13.84 -27.81
C ILE A 790 -13.63 -13.95 -29.06
N LEU A 791 -14.16 -14.56 -30.10
CA LEU A 791 -13.53 -14.66 -31.41
C LEU A 791 -14.41 -13.98 -32.45
N VAL A 792 -13.82 -13.16 -33.30
CA VAL A 792 -14.48 -12.55 -34.48
C VAL A 792 -13.70 -12.91 -35.74
N SER A 793 -14.37 -13.45 -36.73
CA SER A 793 -13.73 -13.87 -37.94
C SER A 793 -14.67 -13.73 -39.14
N ALA A 794 -14.11 -13.48 -40.31
CA ALA A 794 -14.84 -13.59 -41.59
C ALA A 794 -15.17 -15.06 -41.94
N ASP A 795 -14.48 -16.03 -41.37
CA ASP A 795 -14.78 -17.45 -41.46
C ASP A 795 -15.73 -17.87 -40.32
N GLY A 796 -17.00 -18.00 -40.65
CA GLY A 796 -18.06 -18.32 -39.70
C GLY A 796 -18.06 -19.75 -39.14
N THR A 797 -17.20 -20.61 -39.62
CA THR A 797 -17.17 -22.04 -39.26
C THR A 797 -15.94 -22.45 -38.46
N ALA A 798 -14.76 -22.12 -38.92
CA ALA A 798 -13.50 -22.62 -38.38
C ALA A 798 -12.82 -21.63 -37.42
N PHE A 799 -13.03 -20.32 -37.60
CA PHE A 799 -12.35 -19.25 -36.83
C PHE A 799 -10.82 -19.43 -36.76
N THR A 800 -10.22 -19.82 -37.94
CA THR A 800 -8.80 -20.17 -38.04
C THR A 800 -7.88 -18.95 -37.97
N ALA A 801 -8.37 -17.79 -38.38
CA ALA A 801 -7.66 -16.52 -38.37
C ALA A 801 -8.61 -15.41 -37.87
N PRO A 802 -8.96 -15.38 -36.59
CA PRO A 802 -9.87 -14.37 -36.04
C PRO A 802 -9.17 -13.00 -36.07
N ILE A 803 -9.92 -11.96 -36.44
CA ILE A 803 -9.47 -10.55 -36.29
C ILE A 803 -9.54 -10.08 -34.82
N VAL A 804 -10.35 -10.76 -34.02
CA VAL A 804 -10.42 -10.58 -32.56
C VAL A 804 -10.29 -11.95 -31.90
N ASP A 805 -9.38 -12.05 -30.95
CA ASP A 805 -9.21 -13.17 -30.03
C ASP A 805 -8.94 -12.60 -28.63
N HIS A 806 -9.98 -12.46 -27.84
CA HIS A 806 -9.92 -11.79 -26.54
C HIS A 806 -10.56 -12.64 -25.44
N THR A 807 -9.92 -12.67 -24.28
CA THR A 807 -10.47 -13.33 -23.08
C THR A 807 -10.79 -12.30 -22.02
N THR A 808 -12.00 -12.37 -21.47
CA THR A 808 -12.51 -11.46 -20.44
C THR A 808 -13.35 -12.19 -19.40
N THR A 809 -13.57 -11.55 -18.27
CA THR A 809 -14.53 -12.00 -17.25
C THR A 809 -15.88 -11.30 -17.37
N GLU A 810 -16.00 -10.31 -18.23
CA GLU A 810 -17.22 -9.50 -18.40
C GLU A 810 -18.19 -10.16 -19.38
N LEU A 811 -19.48 -9.82 -19.27
CA LEU A 811 -20.54 -10.30 -20.18
C LEU A 811 -20.76 -9.37 -21.40
N LYS A 812 -19.90 -8.43 -21.57
CA LYS A 812 -19.85 -7.50 -22.70
C LYS A 812 -18.40 -7.32 -23.16
N TYR A 813 -18.20 -7.30 -24.45
CA TYR A 813 -16.93 -6.92 -25.05
C TYR A 813 -17.15 -5.92 -26.18
N VAL A 814 -16.29 -4.91 -26.27
CA VAL A 814 -16.36 -3.86 -27.29
C VAL A 814 -15.01 -3.76 -27.98
N PHE A 815 -14.99 -3.68 -29.29
CA PHE A 815 -13.79 -3.49 -30.08
C PHE A 815 -14.01 -2.51 -31.25
N ASP A 816 -12.93 -1.99 -31.82
CA ASP A 816 -12.95 -1.02 -32.91
C ASP A 816 -13.49 -1.65 -34.20
N ALA A 817 -14.53 -1.08 -34.78
CA ALA A 817 -15.14 -1.56 -36.01
C ALA A 817 -14.21 -1.45 -37.25
N THR A 818 -13.16 -0.63 -37.19
CA THR A 818 -12.13 -0.53 -38.27
C THR A 818 -11.35 -1.81 -38.48
N LEU A 819 -11.41 -2.74 -37.50
CA LEU A 819 -10.87 -4.08 -37.69
C LEU A 819 -11.71 -4.92 -38.67
N CYS A 820 -12.92 -4.51 -39.00
CA CYS A 820 -13.82 -5.15 -39.91
C CYS A 820 -13.76 -4.45 -41.29
N GLU A 821 -13.48 -5.17 -42.37
CA GLU A 821 -13.52 -4.65 -43.75
C GLU A 821 -14.95 -4.45 -44.21
N ALA A 822 -15.23 -3.29 -44.79
CA ALA A 822 -16.54 -2.97 -45.33
C ALA A 822 -16.98 -3.99 -46.42
N GLY A 823 -18.22 -4.47 -46.28
CA GLY A 823 -18.77 -5.47 -47.22
C GLY A 823 -18.37 -6.93 -46.96
N THR A 824 -17.52 -7.17 -45.95
CA THR A 824 -17.15 -8.53 -45.52
C THR A 824 -18.04 -8.96 -44.35
N PRO A 825 -18.74 -10.10 -44.43
CA PRO A 825 -19.52 -10.60 -43.31
C PRO A 825 -18.57 -11.12 -42.21
N TYR A 826 -18.78 -10.70 -40.99
CA TYR A 826 -18.06 -11.22 -39.83
C TYR A 826 -18.99 -11.98 -38.87
N TYR A 827 -18.45 -13.00 -38.28
CA TYR A 827 -19.15 -13.88 -37.35
C TYR A 827 -18.52 -13.81 -35.97
N VAL A 828 -19.35 -13.91 -34.93
CA VAL A 828 -18.94 -13.88 -33.55
C VAL A 828 -19.07 -15.26 -32.92
N LYS A 829 -18.04 -15.68 -32.22
CA LYS A 829 -18.04 -16.90 -31.40
C LYS A 829 -17.65 -16.53 -29.97
N VAL A 830 -18.44 -16.92 -28.99
CA VAL A 830 -18.15 -16.74 -27.57
C VAL A 830 -18.03 -18.11 -26.91
N ILE A 831 -16.97 -18.32 -26.14
CA ILE A 831 -16.65 -19.58 -25.48
C ILE A 831 -16.51 -19.30 -23.98
N ALA A 832 -17.34 -19.89 -23.16
CA ALA A 832 -17.21 -19.92 -21.71
C ALA A 832 -16.20 -20.99 -21.31
N ILE A 833 -15.30 -20.71 -20.39
CA ILE A 833 -14.14 -21.54 -20.04
C ILE A 833 -14.05 -21.68 -18.53
N ASN A 834 -13.73 -22.87 -18.03
CA ASN A 834 -13.19 -23.14 -16.71
C ASN A 834 -12.18 -24.30 -16.77
N GLU A 835 -11.64 -24.72 -15.64
CA GLU A 835 -10.64 -25.80 -15.56
C GLU A 835 -11.18 -27.18 -15.94
N LEU A 836 -12.50 -27.37 -15.97
CA LEU A 836 -13.17 -28.64 -16.31
C LEU A 836 -13.60 -28.73 -17.75
N GLY A 837 -13.56 -27.62 -18.50
CA GLY A 837 -13.90 -27.62 -19.90
C GLY A 837 -14.31 -26.26 -20.46
N GLN A 838 -14.93 -26.31 -21.63
CA GLN A 838 -15.41 -25.11 -22.32
C GLN A 838 -16.74 -25.37 -23.03
N THR A 839 -17.58 -24.34 -23.11
CA THR A 839 -18.89 -24.40 -23.79
C THR A 839 -19.04 -23.21 -24.73
N VAL A 840 -19.46 -23.48 -25.94
CA VAL A 840 -19.68 -22.46 -26.96
C VAL A 840 -21.09 -21.91 -26.83
N ALA A 841 -21.26 -20.59 -26.88
CA ALA A 841 -22.56 -19.96 -26.83
C ALA A 841 -23.46 -20.39 -27.99
N THR A 842 -24.75 -20.57 -27.73
CA THR A 842 -25.74 -20.68 -28.81
C THR A 842 -25.81 -19.37 -29.58
N GLY A 843 -25.94 -19.43 -30.89
CA GLY A 843 -25.83 -18.27 -31.77
C GLY A 843 -24.38 -17.94 -32.20
N SER A 844 -23.36 -18.55 -31.56
CA SER A 844 -21.97 -18.42 -32.02
C SER A 844 -21.78 -18.91 -33.46
N GLY A 845 -21.04 -18.14 -34.25
CA GLY A 845 -20.80 -18.47 -35.67
C GLY A 845 -21.99 -18.14 -36.60
N SER A 846 -23.15 -17.78 -36.07
CA SER A 846 -24.33 -17.33 -36.83
C SER A 846 -24.74 -15.88 -36.56
N ALA A 847 -24.17 -15.23 -35.56
CA ALA A 847 -24.39 -13.82 -35.34
C ALA A 847 -23.62 -13.02 -36.40
N LEU A 848 -24.29 -12.65 -37.47
CA LEU A 848 -23.76 -11.76 -38.50
C LEU A 848 -23.64 -10.36 -37.85
N LEU A 849 -22.48 -9.76 -37.91
CA LEU A 849 -22.34 -8.35 -37.61
C LEU A 849 -23.02 -7.58 -38.74
N ASP A 850 -24.19 -7.05 -38.48
CA ASP A 850 -24.93 -6.23 -39.44
C ASP A 850 -24.19 -4.90 -39.61
N LEU A 851 -23.60 -4.71 -40.79
CA LEU A 851 -22.94 -3.46 -41.18
C LEU A 851 -23.89 -2.47 -41.80
N SER A 852 -25.22 -2.71 -41.73
CA SER A 852 -26.23 -1.84 -42.34
C SER A 852 -26.27 -0.44 -41.69
N GLU A 853 -26.51 0.52 -42.53
CA GLU A 853 -26.54 1.99 -42.30
C GLU A 853 -27.61 2.46 -41.29
N ASP A 854 -27.46 2.16 -40.00
CA ASP A 854 -28.34 2.71 -38.95
C ASP A 854 -27.87 4.06 -38.42
N ARG A 855 -27.00 4.74 -39.21
CA ARG A 855 -26.44 6.04 -38.84
C ARG A 855 -26.14 6.90 -40.04
N VAL A 856 -26.09 8.20 -39.82
CA VAL A 856 -25.60 9.21 -40.76
C VAL A 856 -24.52 10.04 -40.07
N THR A 857 -23.31 10.00 -40.61
CA THR A 857 -22.21 10.84 -40.13
C THR A 857 -22.41 12.29 -40.54
N ILE A 858 -22.50 13.20 -39.58
CA ILE A 858 -22.60 14.64 -39.79
C ILE A 858 -21.19 15.21 -40.01
N ALA A 859 -20.22 14.78 -39.23
CA ALA A 859 -18.84 15.20 -39.40
C ALA A 859 -17.87 14.16 -38.78
N SER A 860 -16.76 13.93 -39.46
CA SER A 860 -15.61 13.23 -38.92
C SER A 860 -14.38 14.12 -39.09
N PHE A 861 -13.65 14.34 -38.02
CA PHE A 861 -12.51 15.27 -37.98
C PHE A 861 -11.19 14.52 -38.06
N ILE A 862 -11.11 13.47 -38.82
CA ILE A 862 -9.86 12.73 -39.13
C ILE A 862 -9.37 13.22 -40.49
N PHE A 863 -8.23 13.92 -40.52
CA PHE A 863 -7.65 14.51 -41.70
C PHE A 863 -6.26 13.90 -41.94
N GLU A 864 -5.94 13.63 -43.20
CA GLU A 864 -4.63 13.06 -43.57
C GLU A 864 -3.49 14.04 -43.29
N ASP A 865 -3.73 15.34 -43.58
CA ASP A 865 -2.73 16.40 -43.42
C ASP A 865 -3.37 17.76 -43.05
N ASP A 866 -2.54 18.77 -42.80
CA ASP A 866 -2.99 20.10 -42.46
C ASP A 866 -3.66 20.85 -43.62
N ALA A 867 -3.35 20.49 -44.88
CA ALA A 867 -3.95 21.09 -46.06
C ALA A 867 -5.41 20.67 -46.20
N SER A 868 -5.72 19.39 -45.94
CA SER A 868 -7.09 18.86 -45.97
C SER A 868 -7.92 19.40 -44.82
N PHE A 869 -7.30 19.63 -43.63
CA PHE A 869 -7.95 20.30 -42.50
C PHE A 869 -8.29 21.75 -42.81
N LEU A 870 -7.32 22.52 -43.36
CA LEU A 870 -7.56 23.93 -43.71
C LEU A 870 -8.64 24.09 -44.77
N ALA A 871 -8.63 23.20 -45.80
CA ALA A 871 -9.70 23.20 -46.83
C ALA A 871 -11.09 22.90 -46.24
N TYR A 872 -11.17 22.07 -45.20
CA TYR A 872 -12.41 21.82 -44.48
C TYR A 872 -12.88 23.03 -43.67
N MET A 873 -11.93 23.71 -43.00
CA MET A 873 -12.20 24.89 -42.18
C MET A 873 -12.58 26.15 -42.98
N ASP A 874 -12.16 26.25 -44.21
CA ASP A 874 -12.49 27.36 -45.14
C ASP A 874 -13.88 27.17 -45.80
N ASP A 875 -14.47 25.99 -45.69
CA ASP A 875 -15.77 25.66 -46.25
C ASP A 875 -16.90 26.03 -45.28
N GLU A 876 -17.52 27.18 -45.42
CA GLU A 876 -18.62 27.64 -44.56
C GLU A 876 -19.88 26.74 -44.65
N GLU A 877 -19.98 25.89 -45.64
CA GLU A 877 -21.07 24.87 -45.73
C GLU A 877 -20.80 23.66 -44.85
N LYS A 878 -19.56 23.45 -44.36
CA LYS A 878 -19.19 22.35 -43.51
C LYS A 878 -19.08 22.71 -42.02
N ILE A 879 -18.53 23.89 -41.71
CA ILE A 879 -18.34 24.31 -40.31
C ILE A 879 -18.35 25.84 -40.18
N LYS A 880 -18.98 26.34 -39.12
CA LYS A 880 -18.96 27.77 -38.78
C LYS A 880 -18.61 27.98 -37.34
N VAL A 881 -17.71 28.95 -37.07
CA VAL A 881 -17.29 29.35 -35.72
C VAL A 881 -17.89 30.68 -35.36
N GLU A 882 -18.61 30.71 -34.24
CA GLU A 882 -19.07 31.94 -33.60
C GLU A 882 -18.00 32.45 -32.64
N HIS A 883 -17.68 33.76 -32.72
CA HIS A 883 -16.67 34.41 -31.89
C HIS A 883 -15.25 33.84 -32.04
N LYS A 884 -14.71 33.88 -33.25
CA LYS A 884 -13.33 33.42 -33.62
C LYS A 884 -12.20 33.99 -32.74
N ASP A 885 -12.43 35.14 -32.08
CA ASP A 885 -11.45 35.73 -31.15
C ASP A 885 -11.31 34.94 -29.85
N TYR A 886 -12.27 34.12 -29.51
CA TYR A 886 -12.32 33.38 -28.24
C TYR A 886 -12.16 31.87 -28.40
N LEU A 887 -12.31 31.36 -29.60
CA LEU A 887 -12.30 29.93 -29.89
C LEU A 887 -11.43 29.71 -31.13
N GLU A 888 -10.42 28.86 -31.01
CA GLU A 888 -9.56 28.41 -32.09
C GLU A 888 -9.77 26.95 -32.33
N LEU A 889 -9.93 26.59 -33.59
CA LEU A 889 -10.03 25.19 -33.99
C LEU A 889 -8.72 24.77 -34.66
N SER A 890 -8.23 23.62 -34.30
CA SER A 890 -7.05 23.02 -34.89
C SER A 890 -7.21 21.50 -35.02
N ARG A 891 -6.35 20.91 -35.83
CA ARG A 891 -6.30 19.47 -36.01
C ARG A 891 -5.53 18.80 -34.88
N SER A 892 -6.00 17.64 -34.42
CA SER A 892 -5.24 16.76 -33.53
C SER A 892 -5.43 15.28 -33.94
N GLU A 893 -4.61 14.40 -33.40
CA GLU A 893 -4.77 12.94 -33.57
C GLU A 893 -6.09 12.43 -32.99
N LYS A 894 -6.68 13.13 -32.04
CA LYS A 894 -7.98 12.82 -31.44
C LYS A 894 -9.19 13.39 -32.19
N GLY A 895 -8.98 14.16 -33.25
CA GLY A 895 -10.02 14.84 -34.01
C GLY A 895 -9.89 16.35 -33.99
N LEU A 896 -11.03 17.06 -34.02
CA LEU A 896 -11.08 18.52 -33.92
C LEU A 896 -10.70 18.98 -32.52
N GLN A 897 -9.56 19.64 -32.37
CA GLN A 897 -9.18 20.32 -31.12
C GLN A 897 -9.83 21.70 -31.08
N VAL A 898 -10.61 21.93 -30.05
CA VAL A 898 -11.26 23.20 -29.75
C VAL A 898 -10.47 23.88 -28.63
N HIS A 899 -9.66 24.87 -28.96
CA HIS A 899 -8.87 25.63 -27.99
C HIS A 899 -9.66 26.90 -27.58
N ILE A 900 -9.93 27.00 -26.27
CA ILE A 900 -10.70 28.11 -25.69
C ILE A 900 -9.70 29.16 -25.17
N LYS A 901 -9.67 30.31 -25.85
CA LYS A 901 -8.68 31.39 -25.62
C LYS A 901 -9.11 32.40 -24.56
N LYS A 902 -10.37 32.53 -24.23
CA LYS A 902 -10.91 33.57 -23.36
C LYS A 902 -12.19 33.20 -22.64
N THR A 903 -12.39 33.85 -21.53
CA THR A 903 -13.26 33.54 -20.43
C THR A 903 -14.47 34.48 -20.26
N SER A 904 -15.11 34.95 -21.30
CA SER A 904 -16.34 35.70 -21.10
C SER A 904 -17.29 35.54 -22.25
N GLY A 905 -18.45 34.97 -21.94
CA GLY A 905 -19.56 34.88 -22.86
C GLY A 905 -19.74 33.51 -23.52
N TRP A 906 -20.70 33.37 -24.37
CA TRP A 906 -21.05 32.19 -25.12
C TRP A 906 -20.14 32.05 -26.35
N MET A 907 -19.49 30.91 -26.49
CA MET A 907 -18.61 30.54 -27.60
C MET A 907 -19.13 29.26 -28.22
N ALA A 908 -19.16 29.16 -29.51
CA ALA A 908 -19.66 27.96 -30.16
C ALA A 908 -19.13 27.81 -31.59
N PHE A 909 -19.15 26.57 -32.05
CA PHE A 909 -19.12 26.24 -33.47
C PHE A 909 -20.37 25.41 -33.83
N TYR A 910 -20.75 25.44 -35.09
CA TYR A 910 -21.82 24.61 -35.55
C TYR A 910 -21.52 23.98 -36.91
N LEU A 911 -22.19 22.86 -37.13
CA LEU A 911 -22.10 22.07 -38.35
C LEU A 911 -23.45 22.16 -39.06
N PRO A 912 -23.52 22.68 -40.27
CA PRO A 912 -24.72 22.60 -41.09
C PRO A 912 -25.09 21.14 -41.37
N VAL A 913 -26.36 20.84 -41.31
CA VAL A 913 -26.92 19.53 -41.60
C VAL A 913 -27.74 19.61 -42.87
N PRO A 914 -27.45 18.82 -43.91
CA PRO A 914 -28.27 18.82 -45.10
C PRO A 914 -29.73 18.45 -44.83
N GLN A 915 -30.62 19.04 -45.55
CA GLN A 915 -32.07 18.86 -45.38
C GLN A 915 -32.45 17.36 -45.52
N GLY A 916 -33.26 16.87 -44.56
CA GLY A 916 -33.73 15.50 -44.52
C GLY A 916 -32.74 14.50 -43.90
N THR A 917 -31.52 14.91 -43.58
CA THR A 917 -30.48 14.00 -43.00
C THR A 917 -30.87 13.46 -41.63
N SER A 918 -31.63 14.20 -40.84
CA SER A 918 -32.08 13.81 -39.50
C SER A 918 -33.35 12.95 -39.47
N GLU A 919 -34.01 12.74 -40.62
CA GLU A 919 -35.29 12.02 -40.70
C GLU A 919 -35.09 10.53 -40.36
N GLY A 920 -35.89 10.05 -39.42
CA GLY A 920 -35.86 8.65 -38.98
C GLY A 920 -34.80 8.31 -37.95
N PHE A 921 -34.01 9.28 -37.50
CA PHE A 921 -33.04 9.10 -36.41
C PHE A 921 -33.59 9.55 -35.07
N GLY A 922 -33.09 9.04 -33.96
CA GLY A 922 -33.62 9.26 -32.62
C GLY A 922 -32.61 9.85 -31.63
N ALA A 923 -31.32 9.86 -31.97
CA ALA A 923 -30.30 10.38 -31.10
C ALA A 923 -29.11 11.01 -31.87
N LEU A 924 -28.38 11.90 -31.20
CA LEU A 924 -27.09 12.45 -31.62
C LEU A 924 -25.98 11.71 -30.84
N LYS A 925 -24.99 11.21 -31.57
CA LYS A 925 -23.80 10.55 -31.01
C LYS A 925 -22.54 11.28 -31.48
N PHE A 926 -21.58 11.47 -30.57
CA PHE A 926 -20.28 12.04 -30.92
C PHE A 926 -19.23 11.61 -29.90
N TYR A 927 -17.97 11.62 -30.33
CA TYR A 927 -16.83 11.43 -29.43
C TYR A 927 -16.40 12.79 -28.88
N ALA A 928 -16.07 12.85 -27.58
CA ALA A 928 -15.41 13.98 -26.97
C ALA A 928 -14.39 13.56 -25.92
N ASP A 929 -13.26 14.28 -25.88
CA ASP A 929 -12.32 14.23 -24.77
C ASP A 929 -12.36 15.62 -24.06
N LEU A 930 -12.84 15.60 -22.82
CA LEU A 930 -13.09 16.74 -21.96
C LEU A 930 -12.15 16.75 -20.75
N THR A 931 -11.07 15.98 -20.80
CA THR A 931 -10.16 15.80 -19.66
C THR A 931 -9.45 17.09 -19.28
N GLU A 932 -9.17 17.95 -20.25
CA GLU A 932 -8.55 19.26 -20.06
C GLU A 932 -9.58 20.39 -19.83
N TYR A 933 -10.87 20.13 -20.04
CA TYR A 933 -11.92 21.13 -19.92
C TYR A 933 -12.28 21.46 -18.47
N LYS A 934 -12.24 22.72 -18.11
CA LYS A 934 -12.52 23.26 -16.78
C LYS A 934 -13.79 24.12 -16.72
N GLY A 935 -14.48 24.28 -17.81
CA GLY A 935 -15.70 25.06 -17.88
C GLY A 935 -16.85 24.51 -17.04
N SER A 936 -17.88 25.30 -16.88
CA SER A 936 -19.05 24.93 -16.07
C SER A 936 -20.02 24.04 -16.81
N SER A 937 -20.16 24.17 -18.14
CA SER A 937 -21.04 23.34 -18.96
C SER A 937 -20.69 23.36 -20.44
N ILE A 938 -21.01 22.25 -21.12
CA ILE A 938 -21.08 22.18 -22.57
C ILE A 938 -22.54 22.00 -22.94
N LYS A 939 -23.02 22.84 -23.88
CA LYS A 939 -24.38 22.72 -24.40
C LYS A 939 -24.35 22.25 -25.83
N VAL A 940 -25.06 21.19 -26.09
CA VAL A 940 -25.31 20.73 -27.46
C VAL A 940 -26.69 21.23 -27.90
N GLN A 941 -26.80 21.77 -29.09
CA GLN A 941 -28.03 22.30 -29.61
C GLN A 941 -28.35 21.69 -30.97
N LEU A 942 -29.60 21.29 -31.12
CA LEU A 942 -30.21 21.01 -32.42
C LEU A 942 -30.95 22.26 -32.85
N GLN A 943 -30.64 22.77 -34.02
CA GLN A 943 -31.29 23.95 -34.60
C GLN A 943 -32.09 23.58 -35.81
N THR A 944 -33.32 24.15 -35.89
CA THR A 944 -34.26 23.92 -36.93
C THR A 944 -34.72 25.28 -37.53
N ASN A 945 -35.45 25.29 -38.65
CA ASN A 945 -36.02 26.48 -39.32
C ASN A 945 -34.94 27.52 -39.63
N GLY A 946 -33.81 27.10 -40.25
CA GLY A 946 -32.70 28.00 -40.61
C GLY A 946 -31.95 28.52 -39.40
N GLY A 947 -32.02 27.82 -38.27
CA GLY A 947 -31.38 28.20 -37.02
C GLY A 947 -32.25 29.10 -36.11
N SER A 948 -33.48 29.38 -36.48
CA SER A 948 -34.38 30.24 -35.69
C SER A 948 -34.96 29.58 -34.44
N THR A 949 -35.00 28.24 -34.42
CA THR A 949 -35.41 27.47 -33.24
C THR A 949 -34.25 26.62 -32.74
N SER A 950 -33.94 26.72 -31.46
CA SER A 950 -32.86 25.97 -30.84
C SER A 950 -33.41 25.10 -29.72
N TYR A 951 -33.10 23.80 -29.78
CA TYR A 951 -33.35 22.81 -28.75
C TYR A 951 -32.05 22.47 -28.12
N THR A 952 -31.91 22.64 -26.81
CA THR A 952 -30.65 22.54 -26.09
C THR A 952 -30.66 21.34 -25.13
N CYS A 953 -29.58 20.59 -25.10
CA CYS A 953 -29.25 19.63 -24.06
C CYS A 953 -27.91 20.02 -23.41
N GLN A 954 -27.89 20.06 -22.08
CA GLN A 954 -26.66 20.29 -21.35
C GLN A 954 -25.96 18.94 -21.12
N LEU A 955 -24.68 18.88 -21.51
CA LEU A 955 -23.90 17.65 -21.38
C LEU A 955 -23.48 17.45 -19.92
N ASN A 956 -23.83 16.33 -19.35
CA ASN A 956 -23.33 15.92 -18.04
C ASN A 956 -22.03 15.12 -18.22
N TYR A 957 -20.90 15.77 -18.00
CA TYR A 957 -19.57 15.18 -18.12
C TYR A 957 -18.88 14.97 -16.77
N SER A 958 -19.57 15.16 -15.65
CA SER A 958 -18.99 14.96 -14.31
C SER A 958 -18.63 13.50 -14.04
N SER A 959 -19.35 12.57 -14.61
CA SER A 959 -19.15 11.12 -14.50
C SER A 959 -18.37 10.49 -15.66
N LYS A 960 -18.25 11.21 -16.80
CA LYS A 960 -17.58 10.72 -18.00
C LYS A 960 -16.87 11.87 -18.69
N LYS A 961 -15.53 11.87 -18.66
CA LYS A 961 -14.73 12.95 -19.27
C LYS A 961 -14.19 12.61 -20.65
N GLU A 962 -14.17 11.37 -21.06
CA GLU A 962 -13.69 10.94 -22.36
C GLU A 962 -14.54 9.79 -22.90
N GLY A 963 -14.77 9.76 -24.19
CA GLY A 963 -15.48 8.72 -24.92
C GLY A 963 -16.69 9.21 -25.69
N TYR A 964 -17.54 8.26 -26.11
CA TYR A 964 -18.78 8.57 -26.86
C TYR A 964 -19.88 9.10 -25.94
N PHE A 965 -20.48 10.18 -26.36
CA PHE A 965 -21.69 10.74 -25.79
C PHE A 965 -22.85 10.46 -26.74
N GLU A 966 -23.92 9.88 -26.24
CA GLU A 966 -25.13 9.62 -26.95
C GLU A 966 -26.28 10.37 -26.29
N ILE A 967 -26.94 11.24 -27.04
CA ILE A 967 -27.98 12.13 -26.51
C ILE A 967 -29.25 11.85 -27.30
N PRO A 968 -30.24 11.20 -26.70
CA PRO A 968 -31.55 11.02 -27.33
C PRO A 968 -32.19 12.36 -27.72
N PHE A 969 -32.77 12.45 -28.87
CA PHE A 969 -33.43 13.68 -29.33
C PHE A 969 -34.53 14.15 -28.37
N SER A 970 -35.17 13.23 -27.66
CA SER A 970 -36.12 13.52 -26.59
C SER A 970 -35.51 14.27 -25.38
N SER A 971 -34.17 14.33 -25.26
CA SER A 971 -33.47 15.10 -24.23
C SER A 971 -33.33 16.58 -24.55
N PHE A 972 -33.53 16.97 -25.80
CA PHE A 972 -33.37 18.34 -26.24
C PHE A 972 -34.68 19.15 -26.07
N LYS A 973 -34.56 20.36 -25.52
CA LYS A 973 -35.69 21.26 -25.27
C LYS A 973 -35.34 22.73 -25.53
N THR A 974 -36.34 23.52 -25.88
CA THR A 974 -36.22 24.98 -25.98
C THR A 974 -36.01 25.62 -24.61
N SER A 975 -35.61 26.90 -24.56
CA SER A 975 -35.57 27.69 -23.32
C SER A 975 -36.95 27.81 -22.63
N GLY A 976 -38.01 27.64 -23.34
CA GLY A 976 -39.41 27.58 -22.85
C GLY A 976 -39.84 26.18 -22.38
N GLY A 977 -38.97 25.19 -22.42
CA GLY A 977 -39.24 23.80 -21.94
C GLY A 977 -39.93 22.91 -22.95
N VAL A 978 -40.13 23.33 -24.22
CA VAL A 978 -40.70 22.50 -25.27
C VAL A 978 -39.64 21.53 -25.79
N TYR A 979 -39.93 20.23 -25.75
CA TYR A 979 -39.04 19.21 -26.26
C TYR A 979 -39.03 19.15 -27.78
N TYR A 980 -37.89 18.65 -28.34
CA TYR A 980 -37.79 18.43 -29.78
C TYR A 980 -38.86 17.46 -30.26
N GLY A 981 -39.59 17.83 -31.33
CA GLY A 981 -40.78 17.12 -31.81
C GLY A 981 -40.57 16.36 -33.11
N GLY A 982 -39.33 16.29 -33.64
CA GLY A 982 -39.06 15.58 -34.89
C GLY A 982 -38.94 16.47 -36.13
N GLU A 983 -38.79 17.79 -35.94
CA GLU A 983 -38.55 18.69 -37.07
C GLU A 983 -37.20 18.45 -37.71
N ASN A 984 -37.02 18.80 -38.99
CA ASN A 984 -35.74 18.69 -39.66
C ASN A 984 -34.66 19.54 -38.96
N ILE A 985 -33.57 18.93 -38.60
CA ILE A 985 -32.41 19.57 -38.02
C ILE A 985 -31.58 20.20 -39.13
N ASP A 986 -31.34 21.50 -39.05
CA ASP A 986 -30.55 22.26 -40.02
C ASP A 986 -29.08 22.39 -39.55
N ARG A 987 -28.84 22.31 -38.24
CA ARG A 987 -27.53 22.49 -37.65
C ARG A 987 -27.39 21.72 -36.32
N VAL A 988 -26.19 21.22 -36.07
CA VAL A 988 -25.75 20.77 -34.76
C VAL A 988 -24.72 21.75 -34.23
N LYS A 989 -24.95 22.30 -33.05
CA LYS A 989 -24.11 23.35 -32.45
C LYS A 989 -23.53 22.87 -31.13
N PHE A 990 -22.25 23.08 -30.94
CA PHE A 990 -21.53 22.86 -29.70
C PHE A 990 -21.16 24.20 -29.06
N GLY A 991 -21.65 24.44 -27.89
CA GLY A 991 -21.46 25.67 -27.14
C GLY A 991 -20.77 25.46 -25.83
N PHE A 992 -19.83 26.35 -25.54
CA PHE A 992 -19.01 26.33 -24.35
C PHE A 992 -19.35 27.54 -23.50
N GLU A 993 -19.74 27.29 -22.23
CA GLU A 993 -20.11 28.38 -21.33
C GLU A 993 -18.95 28.81 -20.43
N ASP A 994 -19.07 30.07 -20.04
CA ASP A 994 -18.12 30.83 -19.28
C ASP A 994 -17.77 30.20 -17.94
N TYR A 995 -16.51 30.34 -17.64
CA TYR A 995 -15.94 29.96 -16.36
C TYR A 995 -14.62 30.74 -16.19
N ASN A 996 -14.13 30.78 -14.97
CA ASN A 996 -12.82 31.37 -14.67
C ASN A 996 -11.69 30.47 -15.21
N ALA A 997 -11.48 30.42 -16.50
CA ALA A 997 -10.50 29.56 -17.12
C ALA A 997 -9.06 30.12 -16.98
N GLY A 998 -8.16 29.19 -16.76
CA GLY A 998 -6.74 29.39 -17.02
C GLY A 998 -6.44 29.29 -18.53
N GLU A 999 -5.30 29.73 -18.94
CA GLU A 999 -4.88 29.98 -20.32
C GLU A 999 -4.79 28.77 -21.28
N SER A 1000 -5.28 27.59 -20.98
CA SER A 1000 -5.06 26.42 -21.86
C SER A 1000 -6.08 25.30 -21.68
N ASP A 1001 -7.35 25.59 -22.02
CA ASP A 1001 -8.36 24.55 -22.02
C ASP A 1001 -8.62 24.08 -23.44
N ASN A 1002 -8.50 22.76 -23.62
CA ASN A 1002 -8.79 22.08 -24.86
C ASN A 1002 -9.95 21.12 -24.71
N VAL A 1003 -10.74 21.04 -25.77
CA VAL A 1003 -11.77 20.01 -25.95
C VAL A 1003 -11.49 19.33 -27.28
N TYR A 1004 -11.55 18.02 -27.32
CA TYR A 1004 -11.42 17.28 -28.58
C TYR A 1004 -12.78 16.71 -28.93
N ILE A 1005 -13.22 16.89 -30.18
CA ILE A 1005 -14.52 16.42 -30.67
C ILE A 1005 -14.29 15.68 -31.99
N ASN A 1006 -14.96 14.56 -32.17
CA ASN A 1006 -14.89 13.78 -33.39
C ASN A 1006 -16.17 12.98 -33.63
N ASN A 1007 -16.34 12.46 -34.85
CA ASN A 1007 -17.40 11.55 -35.26
C ASN A 1007 -18.78 11.93 -34.74
N ILE A 1008 -19.36 12.99 -35.32
CA ILE A 1008 -20.68 13.46 -35.00
C ILE A 1008 -21.68 12.79 -35.92
N GLU A 1009 -22.61 12.06 -35.36
CA GLU A 1009 -23.53 11.18 -36.11
C GLU A 1009 -24.96 11.30 -35.60
N PHE A 1010 -25.93 11.16 -36.49
CA PHE A 1010 -27.28 10.79 -36.10
C PHE A 1010 -27.43 9.28 -36.13
N ILE A 1011 -27.98 8.73 -35.05
CA ILE A 1011 -28.19 7.28 -34.91
C ILE A 1011 -29.69 7.00 -34.69
N ARG A 1012 -30.13 5.81 -35.10
CA ARG A 1012 -31.49 5.34 -34.77
C ARG A 1012 -31.51 5.04 -33.27
N GLY A 1013 -32.48 5.64 -32.57
CA GLY A 1013 -32.63 5.49 -31.10
C GLY A 1013 -33.43 4.22 -30.75
#